data_022313dfd85b6d3d11b73de44cdb190c
#
_entry.id   022313dfd85b6d3d11b73de44cdb190c
#
_cell.length_a   1.000
_cell.length_b   1.000
_cell.length_c   1.000
_cell.angle_alpha   90.00
_cell.angle_beta   90.00
_cell.angle_gamma   90.00
#
_symmetry.space_group_name_H-M   'P 1'
#
loop_
_entity.id
_entity.type
_entity.pdbx_description
1 polymer ?
#
loop_
_entity_poly.entity_id
_entity_poly.type
_entity_poly.pdbx_seq_one_letter_code
_entity_poly.pdbx_strand_id
1 'polypeptide(L)'
;MKRLLSKILLLSLIASIALSVFSCAKKEPSNNDKKVSANCPWFNSTTYDIDLGTDPDREIEGNDYDLRFVGVDEKYLVVYATGQYEGTMADKNANWRKYAFGIVSIIDRNTKAVVNKIDVKSSLDELEDESVINVTYSNERITIKTSLKETDYDPSTVEVLDSRPVSKNGLYPLPDHYFNVGEYVIEARWDDGNGNGSFSLKITAPDGGVSSAEIKENGTNINSIKMLPLSDTKALFITHSSKGYIYFELDLTNNKVSEADAQEYEWIDLNKIQTSIISTDGMIYCRTENGILNVDAGSKNTKEVFNYNWCGTNTTKLNRFILADYSADTFLFFGKTNMNWGVMTEPQRSFQIIELTRADKNPNAGKTVLELYSPYLSEDICAAIEKYNETNEKCFIEISERYSDKDYDALGGDWRNYSSMDLTIHTLNANSALGNDLIADIVAGKGPDILIGMSRYSQFNNPDYLVDLTPYVDNLDSEKYFTNILEGSKTNGAIYQLPVSFFISGIFTDKDNAGASGAGFTFEEYRKFVSETLNGNDVITAGQALYFTELFNSMDDRFIKDGKVDFTGSEFAEIADHVKENVPENGRSWFSVVEDTQDKAFYDEYQSYYHFYQQKSNMRELENPAILGIPSVDGRGPMFNSSCAVAVSAHATDIDACGEFVKLLLSDEIQTGIAMSGMGFVLNRNAFRSAGDGAVKFCNNRDDDFSSNKIKFTINDINNLENIILSCSNMINEDMEINVILIEEMPAYFLGQKDLNSVIRIAQDRAQKVLDERG
;
A
#
# COMPACT_ATOMS: atom_id res chain seq x y z
N MET A 1 24.74 -60.06 -1.12
CA MET A 1 23.53 -59.50 -1.76
C MET A 1 23.02 -58.21 -1.08
N LYS A 2 22.73 -58.15 0.25
CA LYS A 2 22.24 -56.92 0.88
C LYS A 2 23.17 -55.68 0.78
N ARG A 3 24.48 -55.84 0.83
CA ARG A 3 25.45 -54.72 0.65
C ARG A 3 25.58 -54.23 -0.80
N LEU A 4 25.24 -55.05 -1.80
CA LEU A 4 25.25 -54.67 -3.22
C LEU A 4 23.95 -53.89 -3.57
N LEU A 5 22.80 -54.33 -3.00
CA LEU A 5 21.53 -53.61 -3.15
C LEU A 5 21.55 -52.23 -2.49
N SER A 6 22.17 -52.08 -1.31
CA SER A 6 22.28 -50.77 -0.64
C SER A 6 23.18 -49.77 -1.39
N LYS A 7 24.25 -50.29 -2.09
CA LYS A 7 25.09 -49.45 -2.93
C LYS A 7 24.42 -49.06 -4.25
N ILE A 8 23.60 -49.95 -4.82
CA ILE A 8 22.80 -49.63 -6.03
C ILE A 8 21.67 -48.63 -5.69
N LEU A 9 21.02 -48.76 -4.52
CA LEU A 9 20.04 -47.77 -4.03
C LEU A 9 20.69 -46.42 -3.74
N LEU A 10 21.89 -46.40 -3.15
CA LEU A 10 22.61 -45.16 -2.88
C LEU A 10 23.09 -44.46 -4.17
N LEU A 11 23.52 -45.25 -5.16
CA LEU A 11 23.91 -44.75 -6.50
C LEU A 11 22.69 -44.27 -7.31
N SER A 12 21.53 -44.90 -7.17
CA SER A 12 20.28 -44.42 -7.80
C SER A 12 19.74 -43.17 -7.12
N LEU A 13 19.90 -43.04 -5.79
CA LEU A 13 19.53 -41.84 -5.07
C LEU A 13 20.47 -40.65 -5.41
N ILE A 14 21.78 -40.91 -5.52
CA ILE A 14 22.77 -39.90 -5.95
C ILE A 14 22.56 -39.53 -7.44
N ALA A 15 22.18 -40.48 -8.28
CA ALA A 15 21.84 -40.21 -9.70
C ALA A 15 20.50 -39.44 -9.84
N SER A 16 19.51 -39.70 -9.01
CA SER A 16 18.24 -38.92 -8.96
C SER A 16 18.46 -37.53 -8.39
N ILE A 17 19.31 -37.36 -7.38
CA ILE A 17 19.71 -36.04 -6.86
C ILE A 17 20.59 -35.31 -7.91
N ALA A 18 21.47 -35.98 -8.61
CA ALA A 18 22.24 -35.38 -9.72
C ALA A 18 21.38 -35.03 -10.93
N LEU A 19 20.28 -35.77 -11.21
CA LEU A 19 19.34 -35.46 -12.28
C LEU A 19 18.32 -34.39 -11.92
N SER A 20 18.03 -34.22 -10.64
CA SER A 20 17.23 -33.07 -10.15
C SER A 20 18.03 -31.75 -10.05
N VAL A 21 19.38 -31.85 -9.97
CA VAL A 21 20.31 -30.71 -10.04
C VAL A 21 20.65 -30.36 -11.52
N PHE A 22 20.32 -31.21 -12.51
CA PHE A 22 20.39 -30.88 -13.94
C PHE A 22 19.08 -30.37 -14.56
N SER A 23 18.04 -30.12 -13.74
CA SER A 23 16.94 -29.23 -14.09
C SER A 23 17.51 -27.81 -14.11
N CYS A 24 18.02 -27.40 -15.27
CA CYS A 24 18.37 -26.02 -15.63
C CYS A 24 18.66 -25.11 -14.44
N ALA A 25 19.81 -25.29 -13.78
CA ALA A 25 20.48 -24.15 -13.20
C ALA A 25 20.83 -23.27 -14.42
N LYS A 26 19.91 -22.40 -14.85
CA LYS A 26 20.26 -21.19 -15.57
C LYS A 26 21.32 -20.57 -14.68
N LYS A 27 22.57 -20.51 -15.19
CA LYS A 27 23.59 -19.66 -14.61
C LYS A 27 22.92 -18.30 -14.53
N GLU A 28 22.57 -17.84 -13.34
CA GLU A 28 22.03 -16.49 -13.21
C GLU A 28 23.05 -15.57 -13.85
N PRO A 29 22.67 -14.79 -14.87
CA PRO A 29 23.62 -13.88 -15.50
C PRO A 29 24.13 -12.94 -14.42
N SER A 30 25.42 -12.65 -14.38
CA SER A 30 25.94 -11.53 -13.59
C SER A 30 25.17 -10.27 -14.03
N ASN A 31 24.94 -9.32 -13.13
CA ASN A 31 24.19 -8.09 -13.45
C ASN A 31 24.64 -7.44 -14.77
N ASN A 32 25.93 -7.51 -15.10
CA ASN A 32 26.51 -6.92 -16.31
C ASN A 32 26.04 -7.51 -17.67
N ASP A 33 25.26 -8.59 -17.68
CA ASP A 33 24.82 -9.27 -18.90
C ASP A 33 23.28 -9.31 -19.07
N LYS A 34 22.51 -8.72 -18.14
CA LYS A 34 21.04 -8.72 -18.19
C LYS A 34 20.56 -7.80 -19.32
N LYS A 35 19.96 -8.38 -20.34
CA LYS A 35 19.29 -7.64 -21.42
C LYS A 35 17.88 -8.13 -21.62
N VAL A 36 16.98 -7.22 -21.96
CA VAL A 36 15.62 -7.56 -22.34
C VAL A 36 15.66 -8.56 -23.51
N SER A 37 15.11 -9.76 -23.29
CA SER A 37 15.08 -10.82 -24.30
C SER A 37 14.17 -10.43 -25.47
N ALA A 38 14.60 -10.71 -26.70
CA ALA A 38 13.74 -10.56 -27.87
C ALA A 38 12.49 -11.46 -27.85
N ASN A 39 12.53 -12.54 -27.06
CA ASN A 39 11.39 -13.46 -26.88
C ASN A 39 10.50 -13.09 -25.67
N CYS A 40 10.90 -12.08 -24.89
CA CYS A 40 10.06 -11.59 -23.80
C CYS A 40 8.78 -10.97 -24.39
N PRO A 41 7.59 -11.39 -23.97
CA PRO A 41 6.34 -10.79 -24.44
C PRO A 41 6.32 -9.29 -24.21
N TRP A 42 5.55 -8.59 -25.03
CA TRP A 42 5.23 -7.18 -24.81
C TRP A 42 3.78 -6.93 -25.15
N PHE A 43 3.15 -6.04 -24.37
CA PHE A 43 1.77 -5.64 -24.59
C PHE A 43 1.71 -4.14 -24.78
N ASN A 44 1.14 -3.72 -25.93
CA ASN A 44 0.86 -2.34 -26.20
C ASN A 44 -0.39 -1.93 -25.43
N SER A 45 -0.33 -0.80 -24.73
CA SER A 45 -1.43 -0.26 -23.96
C SER A 45 -2.21 0.78 -24.76
N THR A 46 -3.53 0.71 -24.67
CA THR A 46 -4.43 1.78 -25.12
C THR A 46 -5.43 2.08 -24.02
N THR A 47 -5.53 3.35 -23.63
CA THR A 47 -6.43 3.82 -22.57
C THR A 47 -7.58 4.61 -23.18
N TYR A 48 -8.80 4.32 -22.73
CA TYR A 48 -10.03 4.99 -23.16
C TYR A 48 -10.70 5.59 -21.93
N ASP A 49 -10.99 6.90 -21.98
CA ASP A 49 -11.81 7.58 -20.98
C ASP A 49 -13.28 7.30 -21.24
N ILE A 50 -14.02 6.90 -20.24
CA ILE A 50 -15.41 6.48 -20.34
C ILE A 50 -16.29 7.44 -19.54
N ASP A 51 -17.21 8.11 -20.24
CA ASP A 51 -18.30 8.86 -19.60
C ASP A 51 -19.46 7.90 -19.29
N LEU A 52 -19.67 7.60 -18.02
CA LEU A 52 -20.76 6.72 -17.57
C LEU A 52 -22.14 7.38 -17.64
N GLY A 53 -22.23 8.61 -18.12
CA GLY A 53 -23.50 9.31 -18.31
C GLY A 53 -24.17 9.76 -17.01
N THR A 54 -23.40 10.13 -16.01
CA THR A 54 -23.87 10.87 -14.85
C THR A 54 -24.40 12.24 -15.27
N ASP A 55 -25.20 12.90 -14.44
CA ASP A 55 -25.75 14.22 -14.73
C ASP A 55 -24.59 15.25 -14.87
N PRO A 56 -24.37 15.83 -16.06
CA PRO A 56 -23.28 16.75 -16.32
C PRO A 56 -23.40 18.09 -15.59
N ASP A 57 -24.61 18.45 -15.18
CA ASP A 57 -24.89 19.70 -14.48
C ASP A 57 -24.72 19.58 -12.95
N ARG A 58 -24.36 18.38 -12.46
CA ARG A 58 -24.21 18.10 -11.02
C ARG A 58 -22.84 17.54 -10.73
N GLU A 59 -22.21 18.08 -9.71
CA GLU A 59 -20.96 17.56 -9.22
C GLU A 59 -21.15 16.29 -8.38
N ILE A 60 -20.28 15.30 -8.57
CA ILE A 60 -20.26 14.08 -7.75
C ILE A 60 -19.48 14.41 -6.48
N GLU A 61 -20.00 14.00 -5.32
CA GLU A 61 -19.38 14.25 -4.03
C GLU A 61 -18.08 13.46 -3.88
N GLY A 62 -16.97 14.16 -3.82
CA GLY A 62 -15.66 13.63 -3.54
C GLY A 62 -15.32 12.35 -4.31
N ASN A 63 -14.79 11.36 -3.58
CA ASN A 63 -14.49 10.02 -4.11
C ASN A 63 -15.60 9.00 -3.77
N ASP A 64 -16.76 9.46 -3.30
CA ASP A 64 -17.79 8.62 -2.71
C ASP A 64 -18.72 8.02 -3.76
N TYR A 65 -18.13 7.35 -4.75
CA TYR A 65 -18.87 6.53 -5.69
C TYR A 65 -18.23 5.14 -5.84
N ASP A 66 -19.08 4.15 -5.98
CA ASP A 66 -18.66 2.77 -6.20
C ASP A 66 -18.83 2.38 -7.67
N LEU A 67 -17.94 1.54 -8.16
CA LEU A 67 -17.97 1.03 -9.52
C LEU A 67 -17.84 -0.49 -9.47
N ARG A 68 -18.87 -1.18 -9.95
CA ARG A 68 -18.91 -2.62 -10.02
C ARG A 68 -18.82 -3.11 -11.46
N PHE A 69 -17.96 -4.08 -11.66
CA PHE A 69 -18.02 -4.94 -12.83
C PHE A 69 -19.28 -5.80 -12.74
N VAL A 70 -20.12 -5.75 -13.77
CA VAL A 70 -21.38 -6.51 -13.83
C VAL A 70 -21.23 -7.75 -14.70
N GLY A 71 -20.52 -7.63 -15.82
CA GLY A 71 -20.24 -8.74 -16.71
C GLY A 71 -19.73 -8.30 -18.06
N VAL A 72 -19.28 -9.26 -18.85
CA VAL A 72 -18.73 -9.04 -20.20
C VAL A 72 -19.09 -10.21 -21.11
N ASP A 73 -19.33 -9.92 -22.36
CA ASP A 73 -19.42 -10.90 -23.45
C ASP A 73 -18.61 -10.44 -24.66
N GLU A 74 -18.78 -11.04 -25.82
CA GLU A 74 -18.06 -10.65 -27.05
C GLU A 74 -18.40 -9.22 -27.51
N LYS A 75 -19.59 -8.68 -27.15
CA LYS A 75 -20.12 -7.42 -27.66
C LYS A 75 -20.07 -6.30 -26.64
N TYR A 76 -20.42 -6.59 -25.40
CA TYR A 76 -20.62 -5.58 -24.36
C TYR A 76 -19.75 -5.82 -23.12
N LEU A 77 -19.34 -4.73 -22.52
CA LEU A 77 -18.89 -4.62 -21.13
C LEU A 77 -19.98 -3.87 -20.36
N VAL A 78 -20.50 -4.48 -19.30
CA VAL A 78 -21.54 -3.88 -18.47
C VAL A 78 -20.99 -3.54 -17.09
N VAL A 79 -21.23 -2.32 -16.66
CA VAL A 79 -20.77 -1.79 -15.38
C VAL A 79 -21.90 -1.08 -14.64
N TYR A 80 -21.83 -1.09 -13.32
CA TYR A 80 -22.78 -0.42 -12.45
C TYR A 80 -22.06 0.59 -11.57
N ALA A 81 -22.41 1.86 -11.73
CA ALA A 81 -21.87 2.97 -10.95
C ALA A 81 -22.93 3.50 -9.98
N THR A 82 -22.55 3.66 -8.70
CA THR A 82 -23.39 4.26 -7.67
C THR A 82 -22.62 5.33 -6.91
N GLY A 83 -23.29 6.36 -6.44
CA GLY A 83 -22.65 7.43 -5.68
C GLY A 83 -23.61 8.54 -5.29
N GLN A 84 -23.05 9.64 -4.84
CA GLN A 84 -23.80 10.82 -4.47
C GLN A 84 -23.31 12.05 -5.24
N TYR A 85 -24.24 12.95 -5.54
CA TYR A 85 -23.93 14.29 -6.02
C TYR A 85 -23.69 15.22 -4.83
N GLU A 86 -22.90 16.28 -5.05
CA GLU A 86 -22.69 17.31 -4.03
C GLU A 86 -23.99 17.97 -3.57
N GLY A 87 -24.02 18.31 -2.30
CA GLY A 87 -25.14 18.99 -1.64
C GLY A 87 -24.85 19.23 -0.18
N THR A 88 -25.55 20.18 0.45
CA THR A 88 -25.37 20.41 1.90
C THR A 88 -25.86 19.21 2.70
N MET A 89 -25.25 18.95 3.86
CA MET A 89 -25.69 17.87 4.74
C MET A 89 -27.16 18.03 5.17
N ALA A 90 -27.61 19.25 5.35
CA ALA A 90 -29.02 19.53 5.66
C ALA A 90 -29.96 19.08 4.52
N ASP A 91 -29.60 19.36 3.29
CA ASP A 91 -30.38 18.96 2.12
C ASP A 91 -30.34 17.43 1.91
N LYS A 92 -29.18 16.81 2.10
CA LYS A 92 -29.02 15.35 2.01
C LYS A 92 -29.78 14.62 3.09
N ASN A 93 -29.72 15.10 4.35
CA ASN A 93 -30.49 14.54 5.45
C ASN A 93 -32.01 14.70 5.23
N ALA A 94 -32.43 15.77 4.53
CA ALA A 94 -33.83 15.97 4.19
C ALA A 94 -34.31 15.04 3.06
N ASN A 95 -33.47 14.78 2.08
CA ASN A 95 -33.77 13.89 0.93
C ASN A 95 -32.50 13.36 0.27
N TRP A 96 -31.81 12.39 0.92
CA TRP A 96 -30.60 11.77 0.39
C TRP A 96 -30.77 11.15 -1.00
N ARG A 97 -31.99 10.66 -1.31
CA ARG A 97 -32.28 10.03 -2.61
C ARG A 97 -32.17 10.98 -3.77
N LYS A 98 -32.42 12.26 -3.57
CA LYS A 98 -32.26 13.29 -4.60
C LYS A 98 -30.79 13.46 -5.00
N TYR A 99 -29.88 13.17 -4.08
CA TYR A 99 -28.44 13.32 -4.31
C TYR A 99 -27.75 12.03 -4.71
N ALA A 100 -28.34 10.85 -4.50
CA ALA A 100 -27.75 9.61 -4.93
C ALA A 100 -27.98 9.33 -6.43
N PHE A 101 -27.09 8.61 -7.09
CA PHE A 101 -27.28 8.06 -8.43
C PHE A 101 -26.99 6.58 -8.47
N GLY A 102 -27.55 5.87 -9.48
CA GLY A 102 -27.28 4.47 -9.75
C GLY A 102 -27.48 4.22 -11.25
N ILE A 103 -26.37 4.02 -11.98
CA ILE A 103 -26.39 3.94 -13.44
C ILE A 103 -25.74 2.62 -13.86
N VAL A 104 -26.46 1.80 -14.64
CA VAL A 104 -25.89 0.68 -15.38
C VAL A 104 -25.52 1.18 -16.77
N SER A 105 -24.24 1.14 -17.09
CA SER A 105 -23.70 1.55 -18.39
C SER A 105 -23.35 0.34 -19.23
N ILE A 106 -23.82 0.32 -20.48
CA ILE A 106 -23.56 -0.72 -21.46
C ILE A 106 -22.55 -0.15 -22.47
N ILE A 107 -21.35 -0.69 -22.47
CA ILE A 107 -20.20 -0.22 -23.23
C ILE A 107 -19.95 -1.19 -24.38
N ASP A 108 -19.96 -0.71 -25.60
CA ASP A 108 -19.59 -1.51 -26.78
C ASP A 108 -18.08 -1.80 -26.75
N ARG A 109 -17.69 -3.07 -26.80
CA ARG A 109 -16.29 -3.49 -26.67
C ARG A 109 -15.40 -3.04 -27.82
N ASN A 110 -15.93 -2.84 -29.00
CA ASN A 110 -15.14 -2.44 -30.16
C ASN A 110 -14.89 -0.94 -30.15
N THR A 111 -15.93 -0.16 -29.90
CA THR A 111 -15.85 1.31 -29.94
C THR A 111 -15.47 1.95 -28.62
N LYS A 112 -15.58 1.22 -27.51
CA LYS A 112 -15.42 1.71 -26.12
C LYS A 112 -16.40 2.82 -25.75
N ALA A 113 -17.45 2.99 -26.51
CA ALA A 113 -18.49 3.97 -26.25
C ALA A 113 -19.60 3.38 -25.37
N VAL A 114 -20.13 4.17 -24.46
CA VAL A 114 -21.40 3.86 -23.78
C VAL A 114 -22.52 3.97 -24.82
N VAL A 115 -23.07 2.83 -25.23
CA VAL A 115 -24.12 2.77 -26.23
C VAL A 115 -25.51 2.87 -25.62
N ASN A 116 -25.67 2.41 -24.40
CA ASN A 116 -26.91 2.47 -23.64
C ASN A 116 -26.65 2.64 -22.13
N LYS A 117 -27.65 3.15 -21.43
CA LYS A 117 -27.61 3.26 -19.96
C LYS A 117 -28.99 3.00 -19.34
N ILE A 118 -29.03 2.47 -18.15
CA ILE A 118 -30.22 2.32 -17.31
C ILE A 118 -29.99 3.16 -16.06
N ASP A 119 -30.81 4.22 -15.89
CA ASP A 119 -30.87 4.93 -14.61
C ASP A 119 -31.72 4.10 -13.65
N VAL A 120 -31.06 3.28 -12.86
CA VAL A 120 -31.71 2.35 -11.95
C VAL A 120 -32.47 3.12 -10.87
N LYS A 121 -31.93 4.25 -10.44
CA LYS A 121 -32.53 5.02 -9.37
C LYS A 121 -33.85 5.67 -9.75
N SER A 122 -33.96 6.18 -10.98
CA SER A 122 -35.21 6.74 -11.46
C SER A 122 -36.32 5.68 -11.60
N SER A 123 -35.97 4.41 -11.64
CA SER A 123 -36.91 3.27 -11.75
C SER A 123 -37.37 2.72 -10.40
N LEU A 124 -36.81 3.21 -9.26
CA LEU A 124 -37.16 2.74 -7.92
C LEU A 124 -38.46 3.38 -7.40
N ASP A 125 -39.27 2.60 -6.70
CA ASP A 125 -40.47 3.09 -6.02
C ASP A 125 -40.11 3.76 -4.69
N GLU A 126 -40.20 5.10 -4.65
CA GLU A 126 -39.88 5.90 -3.46
C GLU A 126 -40.87 5.67 -2.33
N LEU A 127 -42.14 5.38 -2.64
CA LEU A 127 -43.19 5.19 -1.63
C LEU A 127 -43.04 3.86 -0.87
N GLU A 128 -42.48 2.84 -1.54
CA GLU A 128 -42.29 1.50 -0.97
C GLU A 128 -40.86 1.28 -0.43
N ASP A 129 -40.02 2.33 -0.40
CA ASP A 129 -38.61 2.25 0.05
C ASP A 129 -37.79 1.20 -0.75
N GLU A 130 -38.01 1.15 -2.05
CA GLU A 130 -37.31 0.24 -2.95
C GLU A 130 -35.81 0.54 -3.02
N SER A 131 -34.97 -0.49 -2.91
CA SER A 131 -33.52 -0.40 -3.00
C SER A 131 -32.95 -1.45 -3.94
N VAL A 132 -31.83 -1.12 -4.61
CA VAL A 132 -31.13 -2.07 -5.47
C VAL A 132 -30.38 -3.09 -4.59
N ILE A 133 -30.56 -4.36 -4.89
CA ILE A 133 -29.89 -5.49 -4.24
C ILE A 133 -28.70 -5.93 -5.08
N ASN A 134 -28.95 -6.18 -6.39
CA ASN A 134 -27.92 -6.67 -7.29
C ASN A 134 -28.20 -6.27 -8.74
N VAL A 135 -27.12 -6.21 -9.53
CA VAL A 135 -27.15 -6.08 -10.98
C VAL A 135 -26.26 -7.18 -11.55
N THR A 136 -26.75 -7.94 -12.50
CA THR A 136 -26.00 -9.00 -13.20
C THR A 136 -26.15 -8.89 -14.71
N TYR A 137 -25.15 -9.37 -15.43
CA TYR A 137 -25.17 -9.50 -16.88
C TYR A 137 -24.78 -10.93 -17.27
N SER A 138 -25.70 -11.64 -17.87
CA SER A 138 -25.49 -13.01 -18.38
C SER A 138 -26.50 -13.32 -19.47
N ASN A 139 -26.16 -14.22 -20.38
CA ASN A 139 -27.05 -14.67 -21.47
C ASN A 139 -27.71 -13.49 -22.25
N GLU A 140 -26.88 -12.48 -22.59
CA GLU A 140 -27.32 -11.27 -23.29
C GLU A 140 -28.47 -10.52 -22.58
N ARG A 141 -28.55 -10.61 -21.23
CA ARG A 141 -29.56 -9.93 -20.41
C ARG A 141 -28.90 -9.21 -19.23
N ILE A 142 -29.40 -8.02 -18.96
CA ILE A 142 -29.10 -7.30 -17.73
C ILE A 142 -30.25 -7.52 -16.75
N THR A 143 -29.97 -8.15 -15.62
CA THR A 143 -30.97 -8.36 -14.57
C THR A 143 -30.71 -7.41 -13.42
N ILE A 144 -31.68 -6.54 -13.13
CA ILE A 144 -31.68 -5.65 -11.97
C ILE A 144 -32.63 -6.20 -10.92
N LYS A 145 -32.09 -6.60 -9.78
CA LYS A 145 -32.84 -7.06 -8.63
C LYS A 145 -32.94 -5.99 -7.58
N THR A 146 -34.15 -5.64 -7.20
CA THR A 146 -34.44 -4.69 -6.12
C THR A 146 -35.12 -5.39 -4.95
N SER A 147 -35.42 -4.65 -3.89
CA SER A 147 -36.17 -5.13 -2.74
C SER A 147 -37.63 -5.54 -3.09
N LEU A 148 -38.15 -5.12 -4.22
CA LEU A 148 -39.54 -5.36 -4.63
C LEU A 148 -39.69 -6.24 -5.85
N LYS A 149 -38.78 -6.11 -6.81
CA LYS A 149 -38.89 -6.78 -8.12
C LYS A 149 -37.52 -7.17 -8.68
N GLU A 150 -37.55 -8.08 -9.64
CA GLU A 150 -36.43 -8.43 -10.48
C GLU A 150 -36.84 -8.16 -11.93
N THR A 151 -36.04 -7.37 -12.63
CA THR A 151 -36.37 -6.88 -13.98
C THR A 151 -35.22 -7.19 -14.94
N ASP A 152 -35.54 -7.86 -16.04
CA ASP A 152 -34.63 -8.22 -17.11
C ASP A 152 -34.72 -7.18 -18.23
N TYR A 153 -33.58 -6.72 -18.73
CA TYR A 153 -33.47 -5.75 -19.80
C TYR A 153 -32.66 -6.31 -20.97
N ASP A 154 -33.02 -5.95 -22.17
CA ASP A 154 -32.21 -6.15 -23.35
C ASP A 154 -31.07 -5.11 -23.37
N PRO A 155 -29.79 -5.50 -23.42
CA PRO A 155 -28.68 -4.54 -23.39
C PRO A 155 -28.60 -3.64 -24.64
N SER A 156 -29.18 -4.07 -25.78
CA SER A 156 -29.11 -3.32 -27.03
C SER A 156 -30.20 -2.25 -27.16
N THR A 157 -31.37 -2.45 -26.57
CA THR A 157 -32.53 -1.56 -26.67
C THR A 157 -32.93 -0.93 -25.33
N VAL A 158 -32.47 -1.51 -24.22
CA VAL A 158 -32.87 -1.15 -22.84
C VAL A 158 -34.36 -1.39 -22.59
N GLU A 159 -35.02 -2.19 -23.44
CA GLU A 159 -36.42 -2.58 -23.24
C GLU A 159 -36.52 -3.63 -22.14
N VAL A 160 -37.57 -3.54 -21.34
CA VAL A 160 -37.90 -4.55 -20.33
C VAL A 160 -38.36 -5.83 -21.03
N LEU A 161 -37.61 -6.91 -20.81
CA LEU A 161 -37.94 -8.23 -21.34
C LEU A 161 -38.92 -8.97 -20.41
N ASP A 162 -38.70 -8.86 -19.08
CA ASP A 162 -39.53 -9.48 -18.04
C ASP A 162 -39.43 -8.66 -16.75
N SER A 163 -40.46 -8.71 -15.91
CA SER A 163 -40.44 -8.13 -14.59
C SER A 163 -41.31 -8.94 -13.64
N ARG A 164 -40.70 -9.44 -12.56
CA ARG A 164 -41.33 -10.33 -11.59
C ARG A 164 -41.14 -9.83 -10.15
N PRO A 165 -42.17 -9.95 -9.27
CA PRO A 165 -42.03 -9.50 -7.90
C PRO A 165 -41.10 -10.42 -7.11
N VAL A 166 -40.34 -9.83 -6.20
CA VAL A 166 -39.45 -10.55 -5.27
C VAL A 166 -40.18 -10.75 -3.94
N SER A 167 -40.12 -12.00 -3.40
CA SER A 167 -40.74 -12.32 -2.13
C SER A 167 -40.03 -11.59 -0.99
N LYS A 168 -40.80 -10.85 -0.15
CA LYS A 168 -40.27 -10.13 1.02
C LYS A 168 -39.57 -11.04 2.06
N ASN A 169 -39.79 -12.35 2.03
CA ASN A 169 -39.15 -13.29 2.94
C ASN A 169 -37.71 -13.71 2.56
N GLY A 170 -37.18 -13.20 1.45
CA GLY A 170 -35.86 -13.57 0.95
C GLY A 170 -34.87 -12.39 0.84
N LEU A 171 -35.21 -11.23 1.39
CA LEU A 171 -34.51 -9.98 1.07
C LEU A 171 -33.44 -9.57 2.07
N TYR A 172 -33.42 -10.12 3.26
CA TYR A 172 -32.48 -9.71 4.31
C TYR A 172 -31.96 -10.90 5.09
N PRO A 173 -30.67 -10.85 5.43
CA PRO A 173 -29.68 -9.81 5.15
C PRO A 173 -29.04 -9.94 3.76
N LEU A 174 -28.49 -8.82 3.27
CA LEU A 174 -27.79 -8.77 1.97
C LEU A 174 -26.54 -9.67 2.00
N PRO A 175 -26.16 -10.29 0.86
CA PRO A 175 -24.91 -11.03 0.76
C PRO A 175 -23.71 -10.08 0.81
N ASP A 176 -22.61 -10.56 1.42
CA ASP A 176 -21.36 -9.81 1.54
C ASP A 176 -20.52 -9.93 0.25
N HIS A 177 -20.67 -11.05 -0.45
CA HIS A 177 -19.91 -11.34 -1.66
C HIS A 177 -20.78 -11.95 -2.76
N TYR A 178 -20.43 -11.63 -4.01
CA TYR A 178 -21.01 -12.23 -5.21
C TYR A 178 -19.91 -12.88 -6.04
N PHE A 179 -20.17 -14.11 -6.50
CA PHE A 179 -19.25 -14.82 -7.37
C PHE A 179 -20.01 -15.38 -8.57
N ASN A 180 -19.36 -15.37 -9.73
CA ASN A 180 -19.85 -16.03 -10.93
C ASN A 180 -18.97 -17.25 -11.25
N VAL A 181 -19.58 -18.39 -11.52
CA VAL A 181 -18.91 -19.62 -11.93
C VAL A 181 -19.65 -20.20 -13.12
N GLY A 182 -19.10 -20.04 -14.30
CA GLY A 182 -19.87 -20.23 -15.55
C GLY A 182 -21.12 -19.35 -15.53
N GLU A 183 -22.28 -19.95 -15.76
CA GLU A 183 -23.58 -19.26 -15.72
C GLU A 183 -24.25 -19.26 -14.33
N TYR A 184 -23.58 -19.83 -13.31
CA TYR A 184 -24.11 -19.83 -11.93
C TYR A 184 -23.75 -18.52 -11.22
N VAL A 185 -24.71 -17.99 -10.43
CA VAL A 185 -24.49 -16.85 -9.53
C VAL A 185 -24.53 -17.36 -8.09
N ILE A 186 -23.47 -17.05 -7.33
CA ILE A 186 -23.33 -17.43 -5.93
C ILE A 186 -23.34 -16.17 -5.08
N GLU A 187 -24.35 -16.05 -4.23
CA GLU A 187 -24.46 -15.00 -3.21
C GLU A 187 -23.94 -15.59 -1.90
N ALA A 188 -22.79 -15.09 -1.38
CA ALA A 188 -22.22 -15.55 -0.12
C ALA A 188 -22.44 -14.52 0.97
N ARG A 189 -22.89 -14.97 2.13
CA ARG A 189 -23.18 -14.13 3.28
C ARG A 189 -22.46 -14.68 4.50
N TRP A 190 -21.78 -13.81 5.20
CA TRP A 190 -21.17 -14.12 6.48
C TRP A 190 -22.20 -14.14 7.62
N ASP A 191 -22.09 -15.14 8.51
CA ASP A 191 -22.91 -15.31 9.70
C ASP A 191 -21.99 -15.50 10.90
N ASP A 192 -22.07 -14.60 11.89
CA ASP A 192 -21.18 -14.61 13.06
C ASP A 192 -21.50 -15.73 14.09
N GLY A 193 -22.64 -16.37 13.96
CA GLY A 193 -23.01 -17.62 14.65
C GLY A 193 -22.59 -17.76 16.12
N ASN A 194 -22.55 -16.68 16.92
CA ASN A 194 -22.06 -16.67 18.30
C ASN A 194 -20.58 -17.11 18.46
N GLY A 195 -19.71 -16.69 17.52
CA GLY A 195 -18.27 -16.95 17.57
C GLY A 195 -17.78 -18.13 16.72
N ASN A 196 -18.66 -18.76 15.96
CA ASN A 196 -18.33 -19.75 14.91
C ASN A 196 -18.79 -19.18 13.56
N GLY A 197 -18.03 -18.21 13.00
CA GLY A 197 -18.37 -17.60 11.72
C GLY A 197 -18.45 -18.64 10.60
N SER A 198 -19.47 -18.51 9.74
CA SER A 198 -19.68 -19.35 8.56
C SER A 198 -20.14 -18.49 7.39
N PHE A 199 -20.07 -19.03 6.16
CA PHE A 199 -20.68 -18.40 5.00
C PHE A 199 -21.87 -19.23 4.51
N SER A 200 -23.04 -18.62 4.50
CA SER A 200 -24.23 -19.14 3.84
C SER A 200 -24.16 -18.78 2.36
N LEU A 201 -24.25 -19.78 1.50
CA LEU A 201 -24.24 -19.64 0.05
C LEU A 201 -25.65 -19.80 -0.50
N LYS A 202 -26.09 -18.84 -1.31
CA LYS A 202 -27.28 -19.01 -2.15
C LYS A 202 -26.80 -19.11 -3.59
N ILE A 203 -27.17 -20.19 -4.26
CA ILE A 203 -26.72 -20.54 -5.60
C ILE A 203 -27.91 -20.45 -6.55
N THR A 204 -27.79 -19.60 -7.56
CA THR A 204 -28.76 -19.49 -8.63
C THR A 204 -28.19 -20.16 -9.88
N ALA A 205 -28.87 -21.18 -10.37
CA ALA A 205 -28.51 -21.93 -11.57
C ALA A 205 -28.96 -21.21 -12.85
N PRO A 206 -28.41 -21.56 -14.03
CA PRO A 206 -28.74 -20.92 -15.32
C PRO A 206 -30.24 -20.98 -15.69
N ASP A 207 -30.95 -22.01 -15.24
CA ASP A 207 -32.40 -22.17 -15.44
C ASP A 207 -33.25 -21.38 -14.44
N GLY A 208 -32.62 -20.61 -13.55
CA GLY A 208 -33.28 -19.86 -12.48
C GLY A 208 -33.58 -20.69 -11.22
N GLY A 209 -33.20 -21.96 -11.18
CA GLY A 209 -33.29 -22.79 -9.99
C GLY A 209 -32.42 -22.24 -8.86
N VAL A 210 -32.97 -22.16 -7.63
CA VAL A 210 -32.25 -21.64 -6.46
C VAL A 210 -32.00 -22.77 -5.47
N SER A 211 -30.77 -22.89 -5.03
CA SER A 211 -30.34 -23.82 -3.99
C SER A 211 -29.47 -23.11 -2.94
N SER A 212 -29.12 -23.80 -1.87
CA SER A 212 -28.29 -23.27 -0.80
C SER A 212 -27.23 -24.26 -0.36
N ALA A 213 -26.09 -23.74 0.08
CA ALA A 213 -24.98 -24.47 0.69
C ALA A 213 -24.40 -23.66 1.84
N GLU A 214 -23.55 -24.26 2.65
CA GLU A 214 -22.88 -23.58 3.77
C GLU A 214 -21.40 -23.94 3.79
N ILE A 215 -20.56 -22.94 3.98
CA ILE A 215 -19.12 -23.09 4.24
C ILE A 215 -18.89 -22.83 5.72
N LYS A 216 -18.50 -23.86 6.46
CA LYS A 216 -18.20 -23.78 7.89
C LYS A 216 -17.16 -24.81 8.30
N GLU A 217 -16.41 -24.49 9.33
CA GLU A 217 -15.56 -25.42 10.05
C GLU A 217 -15.96 -25.48 11.53
N ASN A 218 -16.06 -26.69 12.08
CA ASN A 218 -16.48 -26.89 13.47
C ASN A 218 -15.41 -26.34 14.45
N GLY A 219 -15.79 -25.39 15.29
CA GLY A 219 -14.94 -24.81 16.34
C GLY A 219 -13.92 -23.80 15.84
N THR A 220 -14.11 -23.26 14.64
CA THR A 220 -13.20 -22.27 14.05
C THR A 220 -14.01 -21.15 13.41
N ASN A 221 -13.63 -19.90 13.70
CA ASN A 221 -14.24 -18.73 13.08
C ASN A 221 -13.60 -18.48 11.70
N ILE A 222 -14.41 -18.51 10.64
CA ILE A 222 -14.04 -18.18 9.27
C ILE A 222 -14.40 -16.71 9.04
N ASN A 223 -13.44 -15.87 8.66
CA ASN A 223 -13.60 -14.42 8.60
C ASN A 223 -13.40 -13.81 7.20
N SER A 224 -12.98 -14.58 6.21
CA SER A 224 -12.81 -14.13 4.83
C SER A 224 -13.09 -15.25 3.85
N ILE A 225 -13.45 -14.88 2.63
CA ILE A 225 -13.74 -15.84 1.56
C ILE A 225 -13.20 -15.30 0.23
N LYS A 226 -12.42 -16.12 -0.46
CA LYS A 226 -12.04 -15.92 -1.86
C LYS A 226 -12.53 -17.11 -2.67
N MET A 227 -12.67 -16.95 -3.96
CA MET A 227 -13.14 -18.01 -4.85
C MET A 227 -12.21 -18.15 -6.06
N LEU A 228 -11.87 -19.40 -6.37
CA LEU A 228 -11.21 -19.81 -7.61
C LEU A 228 -12.16 -20.73 -8.36
N PRO A 229 -12.65 -20.39 -9.55
CA PRO A 229 -13.39 -21.32 -10.37
C PRO A 229 -12.45 -22.47 -10.80
N LEU A 230 -12.96 -23.67 -10.76
CA LEU A 230 -12.24 -24.87 -11.23
C LEU A 230 -12.78 -25.37 -12.58
N SER A 231 -14.02 -25.04 -12.87
CA SER A 231 -14.74 -25.27 -14.13
C SER A 231 -16.03 -24.46 -14.13
N ASP A 232 -16.84 -24.53 -15.18
CA ASP A 232 -18.16 -23.90 -15.25
C ASP A 232 -19.15 -24.37 -14.18
N THR A 233 -18.87 -25.48 -13.49
CA THR A 233 -19.74 -26.09 -12.50
C THR A 233 -19.06 -26.41 -11.18
N LYS A 234 -17.81 -26.02 -10.99
CA LYS A 234 -17.05 -26.25 -9.76
C LYS A 234 -16.25 -25.01 -9.35
N ALA A 235 -16.20 -24.77 -8.06
CA ALA A 235 -15.40 -23.70 -7.47
C ALA A 235 -14.64 -24.20 -6.24
N LEU A 236 -13.46 -23.61 -6.01
CA LEU A 236 -12.71 -23.71 -4.76
C LEU A 236 -12.91 -22.41 -3.97
N PHE A 237 -13.45 -22.54 -2.78
CA PHE A 237 -13.46 -21.44 -1.82
C PHE A 237 -12.25 -21.53 -0.91
N ILE A 238 -11.57 -20.39 -0.75
CA ILE A 238 -10.41 -20.22 0.10
C ILE A 238 -10.83 -19.33 1.24
N THR A 239 -10.81 -19.87 2.46
CA THR A 239 -11.20 -19.14 3.66
C THR A 239 -10.01 -19.00 4.60
N HIS A 240 -10.04 -18.00 5.46
CA HIS A 240 -9.01 -17.80 6.47
C HIS A 240 -9.60 -17.93 7.87
N SER A 241 -8.85 -18.61 8.73
CA SER A 241 -9.19 -18.80 10.14
C SER A 241 -7.98 -18.52 11.03
N SER A 242 -8.18 -18.57 12.34
CA SER A 242 -7.08 -18.48 13.32
C SER A 242 -6.04 -19.63 13.19
N LYS A 243 -6.36 -20.70 12.47
CA LYS A 243 -5.46 -21.83 12.20
C LYS A 243 -4.79 -21.80 10.83
N GLY A 244 -5.06 -20.75 10.04
CA GLY A 244 -4.59 -20.58 8.67
C GLY A 244 -5.66 -20.71 7.62
N TYR A 245 -5.26 -21.00 6.38
CA TYR A 245 -6.17 -21.14 5.24
C TYR A 245 -6.86 -22.52 5.25
N ILE A 246 -8.14 -22.50 4.91
CA ILE A 246 -8.99 -23.69 4.77
C ILE A 246 -9.64 -23.65 3.40
N TYR A 247 -9.71 -24.80 2.74
CA TYR A 247 -10.17 -24.92 1.37
C TYR A 247 -11.47 -25.75 1.32
N PHE A 248 -12.44 -25.28 0.53
CA PHE A 248 -13.71 -25.97 0.32
C PHE A 248 -14.01 -26.03 -1.18
N GLU A 249 -14.25 -27.24 -1.69
CA GLU A 249 -14.80 -27.41 -3.02
C GLU A 249 -16.32 -27.32 -3.00
N LEU A 250 -16.87 -26.55 -3.93
CA LEU A 250 -18.30 -26.49 -4.23
C LEU A 250 -18.58 -27.12 -5.60
N ASP A 251 -19.37 -28.20 -5.61
CA ASP A 251 -19.96 -28.77 -6.82
C ASP A 251 -21.35 -28.15 -7.02
N LEU A 252 -21.47 -27.27 -8.01
CA LEU A 252 -22.71 -26.54 -8.32
C LEU A 252 -23.79 -27.41 -8.93
N THR A 253 -23.43 -28.54 -9.56
CA THR A 253 -24.40 -29.49 -10.12
C THR A 253 -25.16 -30.24 -9.03
N ASN A 254 -24.47 -30.54 -7.93
CA ASN A 254 -25.03 -31.33 -6.82
C ASN A 254 -25.28 -30.47 -5.57
N ASN A 255 -24.95 -29.17 -5.61
CA ASN A 255 -25.02 -28.24 -4.47
C ASN A 255 -24.29 -28.75 -3.23
N LYS A 256 -23.12 -29.37 -3.44
CA LYS A 256 -22.36 -30.03 -2.37
C LYS A 256 -21.08 -29.24 -2.09
N VAL A 257 -20.92 -28.80 -0.84
CA VAL A 257 -19.66 -28.31 -0.28
C VAL A 257 -18.93 -29.45 0.40
N SER A 258 -17.63 -29.57 0.17
CA SER A 258 -16.74 -30.51 0.86
C SER A 258 -15.42 -29.80 1.16
N GLU A 259 -14.89 -30.06 2.37
CA GLU A 259 -13.53 -29.62 2.69
C GLU A 259 -12.54 -30.30 1.75
N ALA A 260 -11.58 -29.52 1.27
CA ALA A 260 -10.57 -29.98 0.32
C ALA A 260 -9.20 -30.11 1.01
N ASP A 261 -8.44 -31.13 0.64
CA ASP A 261 -7.08 -31.30 1.13
C ASP A 261 -6.17 -30.26 0.48
N ALA A 262 -5.48 -29.46 1.29
CA ALA A 262 -4.52 -28.46 0.82
C ALA A 262 -3.47 -29.04 -0.13
N GLN A 263 -3.06 -30.31 0.09
CA GLN A 263 -2.08 -30.99 -0.75
C GLN A 263 -2.56 -31.19 -2.21
N GLU A 264 -3.85 -31.22 -2.43
CA GLU A 264 -4.39 -31.32 -3.80
C GLU A 264 -4.17 -30.07 -4.62
N TYR A 265 -3.89 -28.94 -3.96
CA TYR A 265 -3.72 -27.60 -4.54
C TYR A 265 -2.29 -27.06 -4.46
N GLU A 266 -1.29 -27.86 -4.04
CA GLU A 266 0.14 -27.44 -4.01
C GLU A 266 0.69 -27.03 -5.38
N TRP A 267 -0.01 -27.39 -6.47
CA TRP A 267 0.39 -27.00 -7.85
C TRP A 267 0.09 -25.53 -8.17
N ILE A 268 -0.63 -24.82 -7.29
CA ILE A 268 -0.96 -23.40 -7.43
C ILE A 268 -0.76 -22.69 -6.09
N ASP A 269 -0.07 -21.56 -6.11
CA ASP A 269 0.09 -20.73 -4.92
C ASP A 269 -1.16 -19.85 -4.71
N LEU A 270 -2.12 -20.40 -3.95
CA LEU A 270 -3.39 -19.74 -3.68
C LEU A 270 -3.24 -18.43 -2.89
N ASN A 271 -2.13 -18.24 -2.17
CA ASN A 271 -1.87 -17.03 -1.39
C ASN A 271 -1.56 -15.84 -2.30
N LYS A 272 -0.97 -16.10 -3.47
CA LYS A 272 -0.65 -15.06 -4.47
C LYS A 272 -1.86 -14.62 -5.29
N ILE A 273 -2.95 -15.38 -5.30
CA ILE A 273 -4.15 -15.04 -6.06
C ILE A 273 -4.90 -13.88 -5.36
N GLN A 274 -5.09 -12.81 -6.10
CA GLN A 274 -5.89 -11.65 -5.66
C GLN A 274 -7.34 -11.76 -6.13
N THR A 275 -7.54 -11.99 -7.43
CA THR A 275 -8.85 -12.18 -8.06
C THR A 275 -8.76 -13.21 -9.16
N SER A 276 -9.90 -13.80 -9.54
CA SER A 276 -9.99 -14.75 -10.65
C SER A 276 -11.24 -14.47 -11.50
N ILE A 277 -11.13 -14.74 -12.80
CA ILE A 277 -12.25 -14.67 -13.75
C ILE A 277 -12.28 -15.91 -14.62
N ILE A 278 -13.47 -16.25 -15.12
CA ILE A 278 -13.63 -17.06 -16.32
C ILE A 278 -13.85 -16.08 -17.47
N SER A 279 -12.96 -16.11 -18.44
CA SER A 279 -12.93 -15.17 -19.54
C SER A 279 -13.86 -15.61 -20.69
N THR A 280 -14.11 -14.74 -21.66
CA THR A 280 -14.96 -15.05 -22.83
C THR A 280 -14.40 -16.17 -23.71
N ASP A 281 -13.09 -16.50 -23.60
CA ASP A 281 -12.48 -17.67 -24.23
C ASP A 281 -12.73 -18.99 -23.46
N GLY A 282 -13.45 -18.94 -22.31
CA GLY A 282 -13.76 -20.07 -21.47
C GLY A 282 -12.61 -20.52 -20.56
N MET A 283 -11.48 -19.79 -20.54
CA MET A 283 -10.33 -20.12 -19.70
C MET A 283 -10.37 -19.35 -18.38
N ILE A 284 -9.64 -19.86 -17.38
CA ILE A 284 -9.55 -19.25 -16.05
C ILE A 284 -8.28 -18.43 -15.98
N TYR A 285 -8.44 -17.16 -15.59
CA TYR A 285 -7.33 -16.24 -15.38
C TYR A 285 -7.34 -15.73 -13.96
N CYS A 286 -6.18 -15.83 -13.31
CA CYS A 286 -5.97 -15.37 -11.93
C CYS A 286 -4.99 -14.21 -11.93
N ARG A 287 -5.39 -13.11 -11.32
CA ARG A 287 -4.50 -11.98 -11.08
C ARG A 287 -3.67 -12.22 -9.84
N THR A 288 -2.38 -11.91 -9.92
CA THR A 288 -1.40 -11.96 -8.84
C THR A 288 -0.78 -10.57 -8.64
N GLU A 289 0.11 -10.44 -7.69
CA GLU A 289 0.89 -9.20 -7.46
C GLU A 289 1.77 -8.83 -8.66
N ASN A 290 2.28 -9.83 -9.41
CA ASN A 290 3.24 -9.62 -10.49
C ASN A 290 2.62 -9.66 -11.89
N GLY A 291 1.37 -10.13 -12.02
CA GLY A 291 0.73 -10.25 -13.33
C GLY A 291 -0.48 -11.16 -13.35
N ILE A 292 -0.63 -11.95 -14.42
CA ILE A 292 -1.79 -12.80 -14.65
C ILE A 292 -1.35 -14.22 -15.01
N LEU A 293 -1.92 -15.18 -14.31
CA LEU A 293 -1.77 -16.61 -14.58
C LEU A 293 -3.00 -17.14 -15.30
N ASN A 294 -2.82 -17.91 -16.36
CA ASN A 294 -3.81 -18.84 -16.85
C ASN A 294 -3.78 -20.10 -15.98
N VAL A 295 -4.93 -20.56 -15.53
CA VAL A 295 -5.08 -21.69 -14.61
C VAL A 295 -5.83 -22.82 -15.33
N ASP A 296 -5.19 -23.96 -15.49
CA ASP A 296 -5.84 -25.19 -15.95
C ASP A 296 -5.99 -26.16 -14.75
N ALA A 297 -7.12 -26.10 -14.12
CA ALA A 297 -7.44 -26.99 -12.99
C ALA A 297 -7.51 -28.46 -13.39
N GLY A 298 -7.85 -28.76 -14.65
CA GLY A 298 -7.95 -30.13 -15.17
C GLY A 298 -6.59 -30.82 -15.28
N SER A 299 -5.57 -30.10 -15.76
CA SER A 299 -4.18 -30.59 -15.83
C SER A 299 -3.35 -30.23 -14.60
N LYS A 300 -3.93 -29.54 -13.63
CA LYS A 300 -3.25 -29.01 -12.42
C LYS A 300 -2.00 -28.20 -12.79
N ASN A 301 -2.16 -27.23 -13.68
CA ASN A 301 -1.05 -26.41 -14.19
C ASN A 301 -1.41 -24.94 -14.23
N THR A 302 -0.39 -24.11 -14.04
CA THR A 302 -0.49 -22.65 -14.21
C THR A 302 0.53 -22.18 -15.23
N LYS A 303 0.17 -21.15 -15.99
CA LYS A 303 1.05 -20.51 -16.95
C LYS A 303 0.94 -19.00 -16.82
N GLU A 304 2.08 -18.33 -16.60
CA GLU A 304 2.14 -16.89 -16.70
C GLU A 304 1.83 -16.44 -18.14
N VAL A 305 0.81 -15.62 -18.30
CA VAL A 305 0.38 -15.09 -19.60
C VAL A 305 0.61 -13.58 -19.71
N PHE A 306 0.76 -12.93 -18.58
CA PHE A 306 1.09 -11.51 -18.49
C PHE A 306 1.89 -11.23 -17.21
N ASN A 307 2.88 -10.35 -17.33
CA ASN A 307 3.64 -9.78 -16.23
C ASN A 307 3.59 -8.26 -16.35
N TYR A 308 3.47 -7.53 -15.24
CA TYR A 308 3.40 -6.07 -15.28
C TYR A 308 4.64 -5.42 -15.91
N ASN A 309 5.80 -6.08 -15.87
CA ASN A 309 7.01 -5.65 -16.58
C ASN A 309 6.93 -5.80 -18.12
N TRP A 310 5.88 -6.47 -18.64
CA TRP A 310 5.73 -6.69 -20.08
C TRP A 310 4.88 -5.64 -20.79
N CYS A 311 4.64 -4.51 -20.18
CA CYS A 311 3.96 -3.36 -20.76
C CYS A 311 4.56 -2.04 -20.26
N GLY A 312 4.23 -0.94 -20.93
CA GLY A 312 4.62 0.41 -20.51
C GLY A 312 3.61 1.09 -19.60
N THR A 313 2.63 0.37 -19.07
CA THR A 313 1.57 0.98 -18.26
C THR A 313 1.92 0.91 -16.78
N ASN A 314 1.59 1.97 -16.07
CA ASN A 314 1.77 2.10 -14.63
C ASN A 314 1.21 0.89 -13.85
N THR A 315 2.09 0.15 -13.18
CA THR A 315 1.78 -1.09 -12.48
C THR A 315 0.74 -0.89 -11.39
N THR A 316 0.85 0.19 -10.60
CA THR A 316 -0.12 0.47 -9.52
C THR A 316 -1.50 0.81 -10.06
N LYS A 317 -1.57 1.46 -11.22
CA LYS A 317 -2.81 1.73 -11.92
C LYS A 317 -3.47 0.42 -12.38
N LEU A 318 -2.72 -0.48 -13.03
CA LEU A 318 -3.22 -1.79 -13.43
C LEU A 318 -3.66 -2.63 -12.22
N ASN A 319 -2.93 -2.57 -11.11
CA ASN A 319 -3.26 -3.28 -9.87
C ASN A 319 -4.59 -2.81 -9.23
N ARG A 320 -5.02 -1.58 -9.48
CA ARG A 320 -6.30 -1.07 -9.00
C ARG A 320 -7.47 -1.38 -9.94
N PHE A 321 -7.19 -1.60 -11.21
CA PHE A 321 -8.22 -1.88 -12.20
C PHE A 321 -8.68 -3.33 -12.08
N ILE A 322 -9.94 -3.58 -12.40
CA ILE A 322 -10.53 -4.91 -12.46
C ILE A 322 -10.12 -5.54 -13.79
N LEU A 323 -9.59 -6.75 -13.76
CA LEU A 323 -9.45 -7.56 -14.95
C LEU A 323 -10.87 -8.01 -15.37
N ALA A 324 -11.34 -7.51 -16.50
CA ALA A 324 -12.68 -7.79 -17.00
C ALA A 324 -12.69 -8.99 -17.97
N ASP A 325 -11.68 -9.12 -18.82
CA ASP A 325 -11.62 -10.18 -19.83
C ASP A 325 -10.21 -10.38 -20.38
N TYR A 326 -9.97 -11.53 -20.98
CA TYR A 326 -8.84 -11.80 -21.86
C TYR A 326 -9.33 -12.63 -23.05
N SER A 327 -9.16 -12.12 -24.24
CA SER A 327 -9.49 -12.83 -25.47
C SER A 327 -8.67 -12.30 -26.64
N ALA A 328 -8.39 -13.13 -27.61
CA ALA A 328 -7.63 -12.78 -28.81
C ALA A 328 -6.32 -12.01 -28.53
N ASP A 329 -5.52 -12.49 -27.56
CA ASP A 329 -4.27 -11.87 -27.11
C ASP A 329 -4.40 -10.44 -26.55
N THR A 330 -5.61 -10.06 -26.07
CA THR A 330 -5.89 -8.74 -25.49
C THR A 330 -6.51 -8.88 -24.11
N PHE A 331 -5.88 -8.25 -23.10
CA PHE A 331 -6.46 -8.06 -21.77
C PHE A 331 -7.30 -6.79 -21.75
N LEU A 332 -8.45 -6.89 -21.12
CA LEU A 332 -9.37 -5.78 -20.88
C LEU A 332 -9.41 -5.47 -19.38
N PHE A 333 -8.92 -4.31 -19.00
CA PHE A 333 -9.01 -3.81 -17.63
C PHE A 333 -9.98 -2.63 -17.59
N PHE A 334 -10.62 -2.48 -16.44
CA PHE A 334 -11.59 -1.40 -16.24
C PHE A 334 -11.46 -0.88 -14.80
N GLY A 335 -11.51 0.45 -14.61
CA GLY A 335 -11.38 1.01 -13.27
C GLY A 335 -11.49 2.53 -13.19
N LYS A 336 -11.40 3.02 -11.97
CA LYS A 336 -11.36 4.45 -11.65
C LYS A 336 -9.92 4.98 -11.79
N THR A 337 -9.80 6.21 -12.31
CA THR A 337 -8.48 6.85 -12.46
C THR A 337 -7.98 7.47 -11.18
N ASN A 338 -8.84 7.82 -10.25
CA ASN A 338 -8.46 8.51 -9.03
C ASN A 338 -9.02 7.83 -7.78
N MET A 339 -8.13 7.27 -6.97
CA MET A 339 -8.43 6.77 -5.63
C MET A 339 -7.57 7.45 -4.56
N ASN A 340 -6.97 8.60 -4.88
CA ASN A 340 -6.04 9.25 -3.98
C ASN A 340 -6.79 9.94 -2.83
N TRP A 341 -6.69 9.35 -1.66
CA TRP A 341 -7.00 10.00 -0.41
C TRP A 341 -6.01 11.16 -0.22
N GLY A 342 -6.49 12.39 -0.28
CA GLY A 342 -5.66 13.56 -0.07
C GLY A 342 -5.16 14.29 -1.32
N VAL A 343 -5.66 13.94 -2.51
CA VAL A 343 -5.29 14.65 -3.76
C VAL A 343 -5.73 16.11 -3.70
N MET A 344 -4.77 16.99 -3.89
CA MET A 344 -4.95 18.45 -3.90
C MET A 344 -5.49 18.97 -5.24
N THR A 345 -5.92 18.08 -6.13
CA THR A 345 -6.53 18.42 -7.42
C THR A 345 -8.03 18.16 -7.39
N GLU A 346 -8.76 18.87 -8.23
CA GLU A 346 -10.15 18.54 -8.56
C GLU A 346 -10.23 17.06 -8.92
N PRO A 347 -11.18 16.28 -8.35
CA PRO A 347 -11.31 14.88 -8.66
C PRO A 347 -11.52 14.69 -10.17
N GLN A 348 -10.54 14.12 -10.85
CA GLN A 348 -10.72 13.73 -12.24
C GLN A 348 -11.66 12.52 -12.27
N ARG A 349 -12.88 12.76 -12.75
CA ARG A 349 -14.00 11.83 -12.74
C ARG A 349 -13.97 10.84 -13.91
N SER A 350 -12.79 10.39 -14.32
CA SER A 350 -12.71 9.52 -15.46
C SER A 350 -12.67 8.05 -15.02
N PHE A 351 -13.60 7.30 -15.55
CA PHE A 351 -13.49 5.85 -15.64
C PHE A 351 -12.67 5.53 -16.87
N GLN A 352 -11.84 4.53 -16.76
CA GLN A 352 -11.01 4.13 -17.89
C GLN A 352 -11.16 2.65 -18.19
N ILE A 353 -11.08 2.34 -19.46
CA ILE A 353 -10.77 1.02 -19.96
C ILE A 353 -9.32 1.05 -20.43
N ILE A 354 -8.54 0.03 -20.05
CA ILE A 354 -7.20 -0.19 -20.56
C ILE A 354 -7.21 -1.51 -21.32
N GLU A 355 -6.83 -1.44 -22.59
CA GLU A 355 -6.55 -2.62 -23.41
C GLU A 355 -5.06 -2.84 -23.49
N LEU A 356 -4.63 -4.06 -23.15
CA LEU A 356 -3.25 -4.51 -23.34
C LEU A 356 -3.25 -5.56 -24.44
N THR A 357 -2.82 -5.18 -25.63
CA THR A 357 -2.78 -6.06 -26.80
C THR A 357 -1.36 -6.54 -27.03
N ARG A 358 -1.18 -7.86 -27.18
CA ARG A 358 0.12 -8.48 -27.42
C ARG A 358 0.77 -7.94 -28.68
N ALA A 359 2.00 -7.48 -28.57
CA ALA A 359 2.79 -6.99 -29.67
C ALA A 359 3.54 -8.13 -30.39
N ASP A 360 3.78 -7.99 -31.68
CA ASP A 360 4.59 -8.94 -32.45
C ASP A 360 6.05 -8.99 -31.98
N LYS A 361 6.56 -7.90 -31.43
CA LYS A 361 7.94 -7.76 -30.96
C LYS A 361 7.99 -6.88 -29.72
N ASN A 362 8.92 -7.20 -28.82
CA ASN A 362 9.21 -6.35 -27.68
C ASN A 362 10.07 -5.14 -28.13
N PRO A 363 9.58 -3.90 -28.02
CA PRO A 363 10.31 -2.71 -28.44
C PRO A 363 11.55 -2.44 -27.58
N ASN A 364 11.62 -3.02 -26.38
CA ASN A 364 12.75 -2.87 -25.45
C ASN A 364 13.81 -3.96 -25.63
N ALA A 365 13.63 -4.89 -26.58
CA ALA A 365 14.58 -5.98 -26.82
C ALA A 365 16.01 -5.48 -27.03
N GLY A 366 16.95 -6.02 -26.24
CA GLY A 366 18.37 -5.65 -26.28
C GLY A 366 18.76 -4.47 -25.39
N LYS A 367 17.82 -3.72 -24.80
CA LYS A 367 18.12 -2.73 -23.75
C LYS A 367 18.71 -3.45 -22.53
N THR A 368 19.61 -2.80 -21.81
CA THR A 368 20.14 -3.26 -20.54
C THR A 368 19.06 -3.16 -19.47
N VAL A 369 18.81 -4.24 -18.73
CA VAL A 369 17.85 -4.23 -17.61
C VAL A 369 18.49 -3.60 -16.39
N LEU A 370 17.81 -2.65 -15.79
CA LEU A 370 18.07 -2.12 -14.45
C LEU A 370 16.98 -2.65 -13.52
N GLU A 371 17.34 -3.52 -12.59
CA GLU A 371 16.40 -4.08 -11.63
C GLU A 371 16.12 -3.06 -10.52
N LEU A 372 14.85 -2.71 -10.32
CA LEU A 372 14.40 -1.81 -9.26
C LEU A 372 13.62 -2.59 -8.21
N TYR A 373 14.02 -2.48 -6.96
CA TYR A 373 13.29 -3.01 -5.82
C TYR A 373 12.65 -1.89 -4.99
N SER A 374 11.43 -2.14 -4.55
CA SER A 374 10.74 -1.32 -3.55
C SER A 374 9.77 -2.19 -2.75
N PRO A 375 9.70 -2.08 -1.41
CA PRO A 375 8.66 -2.73 -0.62
C PRO A 375 7.27 -2.15 -0.92
N TYR A 376 7.20 -0.90 -1.34
CA TYR A 376 5.98 -0.23 -1.73
C TYR A 376 6.22 0.75 -2.87
N LEU A 377 5.51 0.55 -3.99
CA LEU A 377 5.56 1.46 -5.14
C LEU A 377 4.33 2.38 -5.16
N SER A 378 4.57 3.68 -5.13
CA SER A 378 3.52 4.67 -5.37
C SER A 378 3.23 4.83 -6.87
N GLU A 379 2.04 5.38 -7.18
CA GLU A 379 1.66 5.67 -8.57
C GLU A 379 2.63 6.64 -9.25
N ASP A 380 3.12 7.63 -8.52
CA ASP A 380 4.05 8.64 -9.04
C ASP A 380 5.42 8.05 -9.38
N ILE A 381 5.92 7.12 -8.56
CA ILE A 381 7.16 6.40 -8.84
C ILE A 381 6.98 5.48 -10.06
N CYS A 382 5.85 4.78 -10.16
CA CYS A 382 5.53 3.99 -11.34
C CYS A 382 5.42 4.86 -12.61
N ALA A 383 4.88 6.08 -12.52
CA ALA A 383 4.86 7.04 -13.62
C ALA A 383 6.27 7.50 -14.02
N ALA A 384 7.18 7.68 -13.06
CA ALA A 384 8.58 7.96 -13.35
C ALA A 384 9.29 6.80 -14.05
N ILE A 385 9.01 5.54 -13.62
CA ILE A 385 9.52 4.32 -14.28
C ILE A 385 9.00 4.24 -15.73
N GLU A 386 7.69 4.43 -15.91
CA GLU A 386 7.05 4.46 -17.24
C GLU A 386 7.74 5.48 -18.15
N LYS A 387 7.88 6.72 -17.68
CA LYS A 387 8.55 7.79 -18.44
C LYS A 387 10.01 7.49 -18.75
N TYR A 388 10.77 6.93 -17.80
CA TYR A 388 12.15 6.50 -18.03
C TYR A 388 12.22 5.44 -19.12
N ASN A 389 11.39 4.41 -19.04
CA ASN A 389 11.37 3.30 -19.99
C ASN A 389 10.96 3.72 -21.41
N GLU A 390 10.08 4.72 -21.52
CA GLU A 390 9.69 5.32 -22.81
C GLU A 390 10.80 6.14 -23.45
N THR A 391 11.55 6.90 -22.65
CA THR A 391 12.50 7.88 -23.16
C THR A 391 13.94 7.37 -23.23
N ASN A 392 14.30 6.35 -22.44
CA ASN A 392 15.65 5.82 -22.43
C ASN A 392 15.83 4.75 -23.53
N GLU A 393 16.78 5.01 -24.45
CA GLU A 393 17.04 4.10 -25.59
C GLU A 393 17.94 2.92 -25.24
N LYS A 394 18.68 2.98 -24.13
CA LYS A 394 19.74 2.00 -23.80
C LYS A 394 19.35 1.06 -22.67
N CYS A 395 18.60 1.57 -21.69
CA CYS A 395 18.26 0.86 -20.48
C CYS A 395 16.74 0.75 -20.33
N PHE A 396 16.32 -0.23 -19.53
CA PHE A 396 14.93 -0.52 -19.19
C PHE A 396 14.87 -0.86 -17.70
N ILE A 397 14.07 -0.15 -16.93
CA ILE A 397 13.83 -0.46 -15.52
C ILE A 397 12.77 -1.56 -15.44
N GLU A 398 13.15 -2.66 -14.79
CA GLU A 398 12.28 -3.79 -14.48
C GLU A 398 12.03 -3.83 -12.96
N ILE A 399 10.77 -3.93 -12.56
CA ILE A 399 10.40 -4.01 -11.14
C ILE A 399 10.73 -5.43 -10.66
N SER A 400 11.51 -5.52 -9.58
CA SER A 400 11.92 -6.80 -9.00
C SER A 400 10.75 -7.54 -8.38
N GLU A 401 10.66 -8.84 -8.65
CA GLU A 401 9.70 -9.76 -8.04
C GLU A 401 10.29 -10.48 -6.82
N ARG A 402 11.55 -10.18 -6.50
CA ARG A 402 12.25 -10.75 -5.34
C ARG A 402 11.93 -9.96 -4.07
N TYR A 403 12.20 -10.54 -2.93
CA TYR A 403 12.09 -9.91 -1.61
C TYR A 403 10.65 -9.52 -1.25
N SER A 404 9.70 -10.43 -1.46
CA SER A 404 8.31 -10.21 -1.07
C SER A 404 8.20 -10.11 0.46
N ASP A 405 7.45 -9.14 0.98
CA ASP A 405 7.20 -8.97 2.43
C ASP A 405 6.69 -10.27 3.07
N LYS A 406 5.96 -11.09 2.33
CA LYS A 406 5.44 -12.38 2.80
C LYS A 406 6.53 -13.41 3.10
N ASP A 407 7.70 -13.27 2.48
CA ASP A 407 8.83 -14.18 2.71
C ASP A 407 9.49 -13.89 4.07
N TYR A 408 9.27 -12.69 4.62
CA TYR A 408 9.84 -12.23 5.90
C TYR A 408 8.80 -12.15 7.02
N ASP A 409 7.48 -12.13 6.72
CA ASP A 409 6.41 -12.15 7.72
C ASP A 409 6.17 -13.57 8.24
N ALA A 410 6.91 -13.95 9.28
CA ALA A 410 6.78 -15.26 9.92
C ALA A 410 5.57 -15.39 10.85
N LEU A 411 4.79 -14.32 11.13
CA LEU A 411 3.65 -14.38 12.06
C LEU A 411 2.46 -15.16 11.52
N GLY A 412 2.42 -15.44 10.22
CA GLY A 412 1.44 -16.35 9.62
C GLY A 412 -0.03 -16.04 9.94
N GLY A 413 -0.36 -14.80 10.24
CA GLY A 413 -1.73 -14.35 10.45
C GLY A 413 -2.28 -14.44 11.89
N ASP A 414 -1.54 -14.94 12.89
CA ASP A 414 -2.03 -15.05 14.28
C ASP A 414 -1.48 -13.94 15.21
N TRP A 415 -1.44 -12.71 14.70
CA TRP A 415 -0.97 -11.51 15.41
C TRP A 415 -1.72 -11.20 16.71
N ARG A 416 -2.94 -11.74 16.89
CA ARG A 416 -3.81 -11.47 18.06
C ARG A 416 -3.26 -11.98 19.38
N ASN A 417 -2.33 -12.91 19.34
CA ASN A 417 -1.74 -13.53 20.55
C ASN A 417 -0.46 -12.82 21.02
N TYR A 418 0.00 -11.83 20.29
CA TYR A 418 1.21 -11.08 20.60
C TYR A 418 0.88 -9.74 21.28
N SER A 419 1.72 -9.34 22.23
CA SER A 419 1.67 -7.96 22.73
C SER A 419 2.12 -6.98 21.63
N SER A 420 1.76 -5.70 21.77
CA SER A 420 2.23 -4.67 20.83
C SER A 420 3.77 -4.61 20.75
N MET A 421 4.45 -4.86 21.86
CA MET A 421 5.91 -4.92 21.92
C MET A 421 6.46 -6.12 21.15
N ASP A 422 5.86 -7.32 21.33
CA ASP A 422 6.29 -8.51 20.58
C ASP A 422 6.10 -8.31 19.07
N LEU A 423 5.00 -7.69 18.66
CA LEU A 423 4.75 -7.33 17.26
C LEU A 423 5.82 -6.36 16.73
N THR A 424 6.18 -5.34 17.51
CA THR A 424 7.23 -4.38 17.13
C THR A 424 8.57 -5.09 16.94
N ILE A 425 9.01 -5.91 17.90
CA ILE A 425 10.26 -6.67 17.82
C ILE A 425 10.24 -7.60 16.62
N HIS A 426 9.09 -8.25 16.35
CA HIS A 426 8.95 -9.15 15.22
C HIS A 426 9.10 -8.40 13.88
N THR A 427 8.42 -7.27 13.74
CA THR A 427 8.51 -6.44 12.53
C THR A 427 9.94 -5.92 12.31
N LEU A 428 10.63 -5.48 13.37
CA LEU A 428 12.03 -5.05 13.28
C LEU A 428 12.95 -6.19 12.83
N ASN A 429 12.76 -7.40 13.37
CA ASN A 429 13.55 -8.58 12.97
C ASN A 429 13.26 -8.99 11.51
N ALA A 430 12.00 -8.96 11.06
CA ALA A 430 11.62 -9.25 9.69
C ALA A 430 12.27 -8.25 8.71
N ASN A 431 12.18 -6.96 9.03
CA ASN A 431 12.83 -5.90 8.26
C ASN A 431 14.36 -6.03 8.25
N SER A 432 14.97 -6.40 9.41
CA SER A 432 16.40 -6.64 9.46
C SER A 432 16.82 -7.81 8.55
N ALA A 433 16.08 -8.92 8.56
CA ALA A 433 16.34 -10.06 7.70
C ALA A 433 16.27 -9.68 6.21
N LEU A 434 15.23 -8.93 5.80
CA LEU A 434 15.11 -8.38 4.45
C LEU A 434 16.32 -7.51 4.09
N GLY A 435 16.70 -6.59 4.97
CA GLY A 435 17.87 -5.72 4.76
C GLY A 435 19.16 -6.51 4.58
N ASN A 436 19.39 -7.54 5.40
CA ASN A 436 20.58 -8.37 5.33
C ASN A 436 20.64 -9.20 4.04
N ASP A 437 19.53 -9.75 3.59
CA ASP A 437 19.46 -10.48 2.31
C ASP A 437 19.74 -9.55 1.11
N LEU A 438 19.18 -8.34 1.13
CA LEU A 438 19.46 -7.32 0.11
C LEU A 438 20.94 -6.93 0.10
N ILE A 439 21.56 -6.69 1.27
CA ILE A 439 22.99 -6.37 1.37
C ILE A 439 23.85 -7.53 0.85
N ALA A 440 23.53 -8.76 1.24
CA ALA A 440 24.26 -9.95 0.76
C ALA A 440 24.20 -10.09 -0.76
N ASP A 441 23.03 -9.86 -1.36
CA ASP A 441 22.88 -9.90 -2.81
C ASP A 441 23.58 -8.72 -3.51
N ILE A 442 23.54 -7.52 -2.94
CA ILE A 442 24.28 -6.36 -3.46
C ILE A 442 25.78 -6.65 -3.48
N VAL A 443 26.36 -7.10 -2.37
CA VAL A 443 27.79 -7.43 -2.29
C VAL A 443 28.17 -8.57 -3.25
N ALA A 444 27.27 -9.53 -3.45
CA ALA A 444 27.48 -10.61 -4.43
C ALA A 444 27.33 -10.16 -5.89
N GLY A 445 26.98 -8.88 -6.16
CA GLY A 445 26.70 -8.37 -7.51
C GLY A 445 25.45 -8.97 -8.15
N LYS A 446 24.48 -9.35 -7.31
CA LYS A 446 23.19 -9.94 -7.71
C LYS A 446 21.99 -9.13 -7.21
N GLY A 447 22.23 -8.11 -6.39
CA GLY A 447 21.21 -7.23 -5.85
C GLY A 447 20.53 -6.38 -6.92
N PRO A 448 19.45 -5.67 -6.54
CA PRO A 448 18.82 -4.67 -7.40
C PRO A 448 19.80 -3.54 -7.72
N ASP A 449 19.64 -2.92 -8.89
CA ASP A 449 20.41 -1.75 -9.32
C ASP A 449 19.94 -0.47 -8.62
N ILE A 450 18.60 -0.37 -8.42
CA ILE A 450 17.91 0.77 -7.82
C ILE A 450 17.05 0.27 -6.66
N LEU A 451 17.10 0.98 -5.54
CA LEU A 451 16.26 0.72 -4.38
C LEU A 451 15.39 1.96 -4.09
N ILE A 452 14.11 1.74 -3.84
CA ILE A 452 13.15 2.80 -3.48
C ILE A 452 12.53 2.48 -2.12
N GLY A 453 12.39 3.51 -1.26
CA GLY A 453 11.67 3.38 0.01
C GLY A 453 12.44 2.66 1.12
N MET A 454 13.78 2.64 1.05
CA MET A 454 14.63 1.96 2.03
C MET A 454 15.21 2.92 3.10
N SER A 455 14.65 4.10 3.29
CA SER A 455 15.19 5.13 4.19
C SER A 455 15.26 4.71 5.67
N ARG A 456 14.39 3.80 6.10
CA ARG A 456 14.40 3.24 7.47
C ARG A 456 15.49 2.19 7.70
N TYR A 457 16.28 1.86 6.67
CA TYR A 457 17.35 0.86 6.75
C TYR A 457 18.70 1.57 6.73
N SER A 458 19.06 2.22 7.83
CA SER A 458 20.31 2.99 7.92
C SER A 458 21.57 2.14 7.72
N GLN A 459 21.48 0.82 7.91
CA GLN A 459 22.56 -0.14 7.62
C GLN A 459 23.01 -0.14 6.15
N PHE A 460 22.17 0.38 5.22
CA PHE A 460 22.59 0.55 3.82
C PHE A 460 23.51 1.75 3.59
N ASN A 461 23.60 2.71 4.52
CA ASN A 461 24.36 3.95 4.35
C ASN A 461 25.88 3.69 4.42
N ASN A 462 26.38 2.91 3.47
CA ASN A 462 27.77 2.46 3.37
C ASN A 462 28.20 2.46 1.88
N PRO A 463 29.40 3.01 1.54
CA PRO A 463 29.90 3.05 0.16
C PRO A 463 30.13 1.66 -0.46
N ASP A 464 30.26 0.61 0.34
CA ASP A 464 30.36 -0.76 -0.18
C ASP A 464 29.02 -1.29 -0.72
N TYR A 465 27.90 -0.68 -0.31
CA TYR A 465 26.57 -1.10 -0.70
C TYR A 465 25.89 -0.12 -1.66
N LEU A 466 26.02 1.19 -1.41
CA LEU A 466 25.32 2.23 -2.15
C LEU A 466 26.27 3.29 -2.70
N VAL A 467 25.92 3.83 -3.85
CA VAL A 467 26.60 4.95 -4.49
C VAL A 467 26.32 6.24 -3.70
N ASP A 468 27.34 7.07 -3.51
CA ASP A 468 27.15 8.45 -3.04
C ASP A 468 26.41 9.28 -4.09
N LEU A 469 25.19 9.69 -3.77
CA LEU A 469 24.34 10.52 -4.65
C LEU A 469 24.56 12.03 -4.48
N THR A 470 25.42 12.46 -3.57
CA THR A 470 25.77 13.89 -3.38
C THR A 470 26.09 14.61 -4.69
N PRO A 471 26.88 14.04 -5.64
CA PRO A 471 27.19 14.72 -6.90
C PRO A 471 25.99 15.05 -7.78
N TYR A 472 24.86 14.39 -7.59
CA TYR A 472 23.63 14.65 -8.35
C TYR A 472 22.84 15.84 -7.81
N VAL A 473 23.11 16.29 -6.57
CA VAL A 473 22.34 17.31 -5.85
C VAL A 473 23.15 18.48 -5.31
N ASP A 474 24.47 18.43 -5.29
CA ASP A 474 25.36 19.47 -4.74
C ASP A 474 25.17 20.86 -5.34
N ASN A 475 24.69 20.95 -6.58
CA ASN A 475 24.50 22.20 -7.29
C ASN A 475 23.05 22.66 -7.37
N LEU A 476 22.16 22.06 -6.56
CA LEU A 476 20.76 22.46 -6.52
C LEU A 476 20.60 23.81 -5.83
N ASP A 477 19.83 24.69 -6.46
CA ASP A 477 19.55 26.03 -5.96
C ASP A 477 18.63 25.99 -4.74
N SER A 478 19.08 26.54 -3.60
CA SER A 478 18.30 26.59 -2.35
C SER A 478 17.01 27.42 -2.45
N GLU A 479 16.91 28.32 -3.42
CA GLU A 479 15.65 29.02 -3.69
C GLU A 479 14.62 28.12 -4.38
N LYS A 480 15.09 27.07 -5.06
CA LYS A 480 14.26 26.10 -5.79
C LYS A 480 14.07 24.78 -5.06
N TYR A 481 14.98 24.39 -4.17
CA TYR A 481 14.97 23.12 -3.47
C TYR A 481 15.19 23.28 -1.96
N PHE A 482 14.60 22.40 -1.16
CA PHE A 482 14.87 22.30 0.27
C PHE A 482 16.25 21.65 0.53
N THR A 483 17.32 22.44 0.37
CA THR A 483 18.70 21.94 0.52
C THR A 483 19.04 21.55 1.97
N ASN A 484 18.32 22.07 2.97
CA ASN A 484 18.44 21.64 4.36
C ASN A 484 18.02 20.16 4.54
N ILE A 485 17.02 19.69 3.80
CA ILE A 485 16.60 18.27 3.79
C ILE A 485 17.73 17.40 3.20
N LEU A 486 18.39 17.86 2.12
CA LEU A 486 19.55 17.17 1.55
C LEU A 486 20.73 17.11 2.54
N GLU A 487 21.02 18.21 3.22
CA GLU A 487 22.07 18.25 4.25
C GLU A 487 21.75 17.32 5.42
N GLY A 488 20.50 17.31 5.89
CA GLY A 488 20.03 16.43 6.96
C GLY A 488 20.00 14.95 6.60
N SER A 489 20.11 14.60 5.31
CA SER A 489 20.15 13.22 4.82
C SER A 489 21.55 12.65 4.69
N LYS A 490 22.60 13.46 4.96
CA LYS A 490 23.97 13.01 4.84
C LYS A 490 24.40 12.10 5.99
N THR A 491 25.00 10.98 5.64
CA THR A 491 25.71 10.09 6.58
C THR A 491 27.20 10.19 6.25
N ASN A 492 28.03 10.64 7.19
CA ASN A 492 29.47 10.86 7.00
C ASN A 492 29.80 11.76 5.78
N GLY A 493 28.92 12.73 5.48
CA GLY A 493 29.10 13.69 4.39
C GLY A 493 28.62 13.23 3.01
N ALA A 494 28.10 12.01 2.87
CA ALA A 494 27.56 11.44 1.65
C ALA A 494 26.04 11.19 1.75
N ILE A 495 25.33 11.27 0.63
CA ILE A 495 23.91 10.92 0.53
C ILE A 495 23.80 9.55 -0.14
N TYR A 496 23.54 8.50 0.62
CA TYR A 496 23.34 7.15 0.09
C TYR A 496 21.87 6.89 -0.27
N GLN A 497 20.95 7.48 0.47
CA GLN A 497 19.51 7.39 0.26
C GLN A 497 18.94 8.80 0.11
N LEU A 498 18.67 9.19 -1.14
CA LEU A 498 18.23 10.53 -1.48
C LEU A 498 16.72 10.65 -1.29
N PRO A 499 16.21 11.50 -0.37
CA PRO A 499 14.79 11.74 -0.23
C PRO A 499 14.19 12.29 -1.53
N VAL A 500 13.14 11.67 -2.02
CA VAL A 500 12.30 12.16 -3.14
C VAL A 500 11.08 12.87 -2.59
N SER A 501 10.52 12.31 -1.51
CA SER A 501 9.48 12.92 -0.68
C SER A 501 9.73 12.59 0.80
N PHE A 502 9.14 13.40 1.70
CA PHE A 502 9.37 13.29 3.13
C PHE A 502 8.16 13.74 3.96
N PHE A 503 8.12 13.30 5.21
CA PHE A 503 7.20 13.72 6.26
C PHE A 503 7.96 14.51 7.32
N ILE A 504 7.26 15.35 8.08
CA ILE A 504 7.84 16.08 9.20
C ILE A 504 7.41 15.41 10.50
N SER A 505 8.36 15.10 11.39
CA SER A 505 8.08 14.54 12.70
C SER A 505 8.38 15.57 13.78
N GLY A 506 7.41 15.78 14.68
CA GLY A 506 7.59 16.75 15.77
C GLY A 506 6.30 17.07 16.51
N ILE A 507 6.41 18.03 17.41
CA ILE A 507 5.32 18.46 18.29
C ILE A 507 4.67 19.72 17.70
N PHE A 508 3.42 19.59 17.23
CA PHE A 508 2.62 20.73 16.82
C PHE A 508 2.15 21.49 18.07
N THR A 509 2.51 22.75 18.17
CA THR A 509 2.19 23.61 19.31
C THR A 509 2.40 25.08 18.94
N ASP A 510 2.23 26.01 19.88
CA ASP A 510 2.63 27.43 19.67
C ASP A 510 4.16 27.54 19.66
N LYS A 511 4.68 28.34 18.71
CA LYS A 511 6.11 28.59 18.57
C LYS A 511 6.75 29.18 19.83
N ASP A 512 5.96 29.93 20.61
CA ASP A 512 6.44 30.54 21.85
C ASP A 512 6.76 29.50 22.95
N ASN A 513 6.34 28.25 22.77
CA ASN A 513 6.74 27.13 23.64
C ASN A 513 8.14 26.58 23.35
N ALA A 514 8.77 26.97 22.23
CA ALA A 514 10.10 26.49 21.89
C ALA A 514 11.12 26.83 22.98
N GLY A 515 12.06 25.92 23.21
CA GLY A 515 13.21 26.17 24.08
C GLY A 515 14.13 27.26 23.53
N ALA A 516 15.29 27.44 24.15
CA ALA A 516 16.28 28.48 23.82
C ALA A 516 16.79 28.39 22.37
N SER A 517 16.75 27.22 21.75
CA SER A 517 17.08 27.02 20.33
C SER A 517 16.10 27.69 19.37
N GLY A 518 14.88 27.97 19.82
CA GLY A 518 13.77 28.46 19.00
C GLY A 518 13.19 27.42 18.02
N ALA A 519 13.60 26.13 18.08
CA ALA A 519 13.24 25.10 17.13
C ALA A 519 12.75 23.78 17.79
N GLY A 520 13.17 23.49 19.00
CA GLY A 520 12.81 22.30 19.76
C GLY A 520 13.07 22.49 21.24
N PHE A 521 13.26 21.38 21.97
CA PHE A 521 13.44 21.38 23.42
C PHE A 521 14.68 20.61 23.84
N THR A 522 15.40 21.15 24.82
CA THR A 522 16.26 20.31 25.69
C THR A 522 15.39 19.47 26.61
N PHE A 523 15.94 18.45 27.27
CA PHE A 523 15.18 17.63 28.23
C PHE A 523 14.63 18.43 29.41
N GLU A 524 15.37 19.45 29.89
CA GLU A 524 14.90 20.34 30.96
C GLU A 524 13.76 21.23 30.49
N GLU A 525 13.88 21.84 29.31
CA GLU A 525 12.84 22.69 28.72
C GLU A 525 11.57 21.90 28.42
N TYR A 526 11.71 20.66 27.95
CA TYR A 526 10.57 19.78 27.69
C TYR A 526 9.82 19.39 28.97
N ARG A 527 10.55 19.00 30.02
CA ARG A 527 9.93 18.74 31.33
C ARG A 527 9.14 19.94 31.85
N LYS A 528 9.68 21.15 31.66
CA LYS A 528 8.99 22.39 32.00
C LYS A 528 7.74 22.60 31.15
N PHE A 529 7.85 22.41 29.84
CA PHE A 529 6.70 22.49 28.92
C PHE A 529 5.59 21.50 29.31
N VAL A 530 5.93 20.23 29.54
CA VAL A 530 4.98 19.21 30.01
C VAL A 530 4.32 19.61 31.32
N SER A 531 5.09 20.09 32.30
CA SER A 531 4.55 20.42 33.63
C SER A 531 3.71 21.72 33.65
N GLU A 532 4.16 22.76 32.94
CA GLU A 532 3.53 24.11 33.03
C GLU A 532 2.46 24.31 31.95
N THR A 533 2.67 23.80 30.71
CA THR A 533 1.74 24.00 29.61
C THR A 533 0.75 22.86 29.48
N LEU A 534 1.23 21.60 29.59
CA LEU A 534 0.44 20.39 29.37
C LEU A 534 -0.11 19.75 30.66
N ASN A 535 0.02 20.43 31.83
CA ASN A 535 -0.47 19.96 33.14
C ASN A 535 0.03 18.54 33.50
N GLY A 536 1.23 18.17 33.07
CA GLY A 536 1.84 16.87 33.31
C GLY A 536 1.49 15.77 32.29
N ASN A 537 0.78 16.11 31.20
CA ASN A 537 0.40 15.16 30.15
C ASN A 537 1.39 15.25 28.99
N ASP A 538 2.33 14.30 28.94
CA ASP A 538 3.27 14.16 27.81
C ASP A 538 2.56 13.76 26.54
N VAL A 539 2.82 14.46 25.43
CA VAL A 539 2.21 14.18 24.12
C VAL A 539 2.85 12.98 23.40
N ILE A 540 4.04 12.57 23.81
CA ILE A 540 4.68 11.32 23.34
C ILE A 540 4.13 10.17 24.18
N THR A 541 3.26 9.37 23.62
CA THR A 541 2.47 8.37 24.35
C THR A 541 3.15 7.00 24.52
N ALA A 542 4.27 6.79 23.85
CA ALA A 542 5.00 5.53 23.86
C ALA A 542 5.45 5.08 25.28
N GLY A 543 5.56 3.78 25.50
CA GLY A 543 6.15 3.23 26.70
C GLY A 543 7.68 3.38 26.70
N GLN A 544 8.30 3.23 27.89
CA GLN A 544 9.73 3.53 28.12
C GLN A 544 10.66 3.01 27.02
N ALA A 545 10.52 1.76 26.60
CA ALA A 545 11.42 1.17 25.60
C ALA A 545 11.31 1.85 24.24
N LEU A 546 10.09 2.05 23.73
CA LEU A 546 9.84 2.70 22.43
C LEU A 546 10.11 4.21 22.48
N TYR A 547 9.76 4.86 23.59
CA TYR A 547 10.09 6.29 23.79
C TYR A 547 11.61 6.49 23.75
N PHE A 548 12.37 5.59 24.41
CA PHE A 548 13.83 5.65 24.40
C PHE A 548 14.40 5.48 22.99
N THR A 549 13.92 4.47 22.21
CA THR A 549 14.41 4.25 20.86
C THR A 549 14.04 5.41 19.93
N GLU A 550 12.92 6.06 20.12
CA GLU A 550 12.53 7.25 19.34
C GLU A 550 13.49 8.43 19.60
N LEU A 551 13.79 8.72 20.85
CA LEU A 551 14.80 9.72 21.20
C LEU A 551 16.20 9.33 20.71
N PHE A 552 16.56 8.06 20.81
CA PHE A 552 17.84 7.55 20.30
C PHE A 552 17.96 7.76 18.79
N ASN A 553 16.95 7.32 18.01
CA ASN A 553 16.93 7.46 16.55
C ASN A 553 16.97 8.93 16.11
N SER A 554 16.42 9.84 16.91
CA SER A 554 16.49 11.27 16.64
C SER A 554 17.88 11.86 16.85
N MET A 555 18.77 11.15 17.53
CA MET A 555 20.14 11.57 17.92
C MET A 555 21.19 10.51 17.59
N ASP A 556 20.93 9.59 16.67
CA ASP A 556 21.82 8.50 16.29
C ASP A 556 23.21 9.01 15.89
N ASP A 557 23.25 10.20 15.24
CA ASP A 557 24.49 10.93 14.88
C ASP A 557 25.42 11.21 16.06
N ARG A 558 24.92 11.13 17.30
CA ARG A 558 25.71 11.30 18.53
C ARG A 558 26.38 10.01 18.97
N PHE A 559 25.78 8.87 18.68
CA PHE A 559 26.14 7.58 19.28
C PHE A 559 26.78 6.62 18.29
N ILE A 560 26.56 6.81 16.98
CA ILE A 560 27.09 5.95 15.93
C ILE A 560 27.89 6.80 14.96
N LYS A 561 29.21 6.59 14.91
CA LYS A 561 30.12 7.35 14.02
C LYS A 561 31.20 6.44 13.46
N ASP A 562 31.43 6.52 12.16
CA ASP A 562 32.51 5.79 11.48
C ASP A 562 32.56 4.30 11.84
N GLY A 563 31.39 3.63 11.86
CA GLY A 563 31.28 2.22 12.22
C GLY A 563 31.53 1.89 13.70
N LYS A 564 31.50 2.89 14.57
CA LYS A 564 31.70 2.73 16.02
C LYS A 564 30.50 3.19 16.82
N VAL A 565 30.17 2.39 17.83
CA VAL A 565 29.13 2.70 18.80
C VAL A 565 29.75 3.29 20.06
N ASP A 566 29.22 4.40 20.56
CA ASP A 566 29.58 4.96 21.87
C ASP A 566 28.33 5.33 22.68
N PHE A 567 27.91 4.44 23.55
CA PHE A 567 26.82 4.64 24.52
C PHE A 567 27.34 5.09 25.90
N THR A 568 28.65 5.28 26.06
CA THR A 568 29.28 5.60 27.37
C THR A 568 29.20 7.06 27.74
N GLY A 569 28.80 7.93 26.77
CA GLY A 569 28.73 9.37 26.96
C GLY A 569 27.62 9.82 27.91
N SER A 570 27.74 11.05 28.44
CA SER A 570 26.71 11.66 29.29
C SER A 570 25.40 11.90 28.55
N GLU A 571 25.42 12.08 27.24
CA GLU A 571 24.23 12.31 26.42
C GLU A 571 23.31 11.07 26.38
N PHE A 572 23.89 9.87 26.23
CA PHE A 572 23.11 8.62 26.31
C PHE A 572 22.48 8.42 27.70
N ALA A 573 23.27 8.74 28.76
CA ALA A 573 22.78 8.67 30.12
C ALA A 573 21.62 9.66 30.37
N GLU A 574 21.70 10.87 29.81
CA GLU A 574 20.66 11.89 29.92
C GLU A 574 19.35 11.43 29.31
N ILE A 575 19.39 10.79 28.14
CA ILE A 575 18.19 10.18 27.52
C ILE A 575 17.63 9.09 28.43
N ALA A 576 18.49 8.16 28.88
CA ALA A 576 18.08 7.03 29.71
C ALA A 576 17.47 7.47 31.04
N ASP A 577 18.06 8.47 31.69
CA ASP A 577 17.54 9.02 32.96
C ASP A 577 16.22 9.78 32.75
N HIS A 578 16.13 10.56 31.66
CA HIS A 578 14.89 11.26 31.30
C HIS A 578 13.72 10.27 31.15
N VAL A 579 13.93 9.21 30.37
CA VAL A 579 12.89 8.20 30.13
C VAL A 579 12.51 7.47 31.43
N LYS A 580 13.50 7.03 32.20
CA LYS A 580 13.27 6.33 33.47
C LYS A 580 12.45 7.15 34.46
N GLU A 581 12.73 8.46 34.55
CA GLU A 581 12.13 9.33 35.55
C GLU A 581 10.76 9.88 35.14
N ASN A 582 10.49 10.04 33.83
CA ASN A 582 9.34 10.81 33.35
C ASN A 582 8.36 9.99 32.51
N VAL A 583 8.75 8.81 31.98
CA VAL A 583 7.92 8.02 31.08
C VAL A 583 7.37 6.77 31.80
N PRO A 584 6.06 6.50 31.72
CA PRO A 584 5.48 5.26 32.26
C PRO A 584 5.98 4.00 31.49
N GLU A 585 6.13 2.88 32.16
CA GLU A 585 6.59 1.61 31.59
C GLU A 585 5.81 1.24 30.32
N ASN A 586 4.48 1.24 30.39
CA ASN A 586 3.61 0.82 29.28
C ASN A 586 3.09 2.01 28.44
N GLY A 587 3.64 3.21 28.64
CA GLY A 587 3.14 4.41 27.97
C GLY A 587 1.82 4.90 28.54
N ARG A 588 1.17 5.78 27.77
CA ARG A 588 -0.14 6.39 28.10
C ARG A 588 -1.16 6.05 27.04
N SER A 589 -2.44 6.02 27.41
CA SER A 589 -3.50 5.88 26.40
C SER A 589 -3.54 7.11 25.50
N TRP A 590 -3.41 6.90 24.20
CA TRP A 590 -3.51 7.96 23.21
C TRP A 590 -4.80 8.79 23.37
N PHE A 591 -5.94 8.13 23.59
CA PHE A 591 -7.22 8.83 23.76
C PHE A 591 -7.22 9.77 24.95
N SER A 592 -6.67 9.36 26.11
CA SER A 592 -6.63 10.20 27.30
C SER A 592 -5.69 11.39 27.15
N VAL A 593 -4.54 11.21 26.49
CA VAL A 593 -3.58 12.30 26.26
C VAL A 593 -4.17 13.30 25.26
N VAL A 594 -4.77 12.85 24.18
CA VAL A 594 -5.41 13.73 23.20
C VAL A 594 -6.54 14.54 23.84
N GLU A 595 -7.39 13.93 24.68
CA GLU A 595 -8.46 14.65 25.39
C GLU A 595 -7.92 15.81 26.24
N ASP A 596 -6.76 15.63 26.88
CA ASP A 596 -6.15 16.60 27.79
C ASP A 596 -5.27 17.65 27.11
N THR A 597 -4.74 17.38 25.91
CA THR A 597 -3.72 18.21 25.24
C THR A 597 -4.11 18.72 23.86
N GLN A 598 -5.23 18.26 23.28
CA GLN A 598 -5.63 18.52 21.89
C GLN A 598 -5.77 19.99 21.50
N ASP A 599 -5.88 20.90 22.48
CA ASP A 599 -5.96 22.34 22.29
C ASP A 599 -4.61 23.07 22.46
N LYS A 600 -3.53 22.35 22.85
CA LYS A 600 -2.22 22.91 23.21
C LYS A 600 -1.06 22.33 22.45
N ALA A 601 -1.02 21.01 22.33
CA ALA A 601 0.07 20.31 21.65
C ALA A 601 -0.33 18.91 21.19
N PHE A 602 0.31 18.45 20.10
CA PHE A 602 0.11 17.12 19.55
C PHE A 602 1.40 16.64 18.88
N TYR A 603 1.84 15.44 19.23
CA TYR A 603 3.00 14.81 18.60
C TYR A 603 2.56 13.87 17.50
N ASP A 604 3.10 14.04 16.29
CA ASP A 604 2.79 13.20 15.14
C ASP A 604 3.85 13.30 14.03
N GLU A 605 3.68 12.46 13.02
CA GLU A 605 4.34 12.53 11.73
C GLU A 605 3.41 13.19 10.71
N TYR A 606 3.73 14.43 10.33
CA TYR A 606 2.89 15.25 9.44
C TYR A 606 3.18 14.90 7.99
N GLN A 607 2.24 14.24 7.38
CA GLN A 607 2.37 13.59 6.07
C GLN A 607 1.85 14.44 4.92
N SER A 608 1.01 15.47 5.19
CA SER A 608 0.37 16.25 4.13
C SER A 608 -0.10 17.63 4.61
N TYR A 609 -0.42 18.49 3.64
CA TYR A 609 -1.06 19.79 3.90
C TYR A 609 -2.38 19.65 4.63
N TYR A 610 -3.17 18.60 4.32
CA TYR A 610 -4.43 18.33 4.97
C TYR A 610 -4.23 17.94 6.44
N HIS A 611 -3.23 17.13 6.75
CA HIS A 611 -2.89 16.78 8.12
C HIS A 611 -2.49 18.02 8.93
N PHE A 612 -1.66 18.89 8.35
CA PHE A 612 -1.32 20.19 8.97
C PHE A 612 -2.57 21.07 9.20
N TYR A 613 -3.47 21.14 8.21
CA TYR A 613 -4.75 21.85 8.33
C TYR A 613 -5.62 21.28 9.46
N GLN A 614 -5.74 19.96 9.57
CA GLN A 614 -6.51 19.30 10.63
C GLN A 614 -5.98 19.68 12.01
N GLN A 615 -4.67 19.62 12.23
CA GLN A 615 -4.07 19.98 13.52
C GLN A 615 -4.26 21.46 13.83
N LYS A 616 -4.08 22.33 12.85
CA LYS A 616 -4.39 23.76 13.01
C LYS A 616 -5.87 23.98 13.35
N SER A 617 -6.78 23.23 12.76
CA SER A 617 -8.22 23.32 13.05
C SER A 617 -8.55 22.85 14.46
N ASN A 618 -7.89 21.79 14.94
CA ASN A 618 -8.05 21.30 16.31
C ASN A 618 -7.51 22.30 17.34
N MET A 619 -6.37 22.96 17.03
CA MET A 619 -5.65 23.90 17.90
C MET A 619 -5.81 25.35 17.45
N ARG A 620 -7.03 25.76 17.12
CA ARG A 620 -7.36 27.07 16.54
C ARG A 620 -7.00 28.27 17.38
N GLU A 621 -6.75 28.08 18.69
CA GLU A 621 -6.42 29.13 19.65
C GLU A 621 -4.91 29.44 19.68
N LEU A 622 -4.07 28.65 18.96
CA LEU A 622 -2.65 28.94 18.84
C LEU A 622 -2.45 30.20 18.01
N GLU A 623 -1.66 31.13 18.53
CA GLU A 623 -1.36 32.41 17.85
C GLU A 623 -0.32 32.19 16.73
N ASN A 624 0.71 31.37 17.02
CA ASN A 624 1.84 31.07 16.12
C ASN A 624 2.05 29.56 15.99
N PRO A 625 1.17 28.82 15.30
CA PRO A 625 1.29 27.37 15.19
C PRO A 625 2.60 26.96 14.50
N ALA A 626 3.34 26.04 15.12
CA ALA A 626 4.60 25.53 14.66
C ALA A 626 4.70 24.01 14.91
N ILE A 627 5.63 23.34 14.24
CA ILE A 627 6.07 21.99 14.59
C ILE A 627 7.46 22.15 15.19
N LEU A 628 7.62 21.75 16.43
CA LEU A 628 8.87 21.82 17.18
C LEU A 628 9.50 20.42 17.28
N GLY A 629 10.83 20.38 17.42
CA GLY A 629 11.53 19.12 17.66
C GLY A 629 11.17 18.49 19.00
N ILE A 630 11.25 17.15 19.08
CA ILE A 630 11.11 16.38 20.32
C ILE A 630 12.28 16.67 21.28
N PRO A 631 12.19 16.30 22.56
CA PRO A 631 13.27 16.57 23.51
C PRO A 631 14.59 15.92 23.06
N SER A 632 15.65 16.70 23.11
CA SER A 632 16.99 16.28 22.69
C SER A 632 18.06 16.95 23.57
N VAL A 633 19.30 16.51 23.48
CA VAL A 633 20.44 17.10 24.23
C VAL A 633 20.77 18.53 23.78
N ASP A 634 20.44 18.89 22.55
CA ASP A 634 20.79 20.18 21.92
C ASP A 634 19.58 21.04 21.54
N GLY A 635 18.35 20.59 21.82
CA GLY A 635 17.11 21.31 21.49
C GLY A 635 16.92 21.46 19.98
N ARG A 636 17.32 20.44 19.18
CA ARG A 636 17.21 20.46 17.71
C ARG A 636 15.77 20.63 17.23
N GLY A 637 15.63 21.10 16.00
CA GLY A 637 14.32 21.32 15.33
C GLY A 637 13.59 20.03 15.01
N PRO A 638 12.41 20.15 14.39
CA PRO A 638 11.67 19.01 13.92
C PRO A 638 12.52 18.18 12.97
N MET A 639 12.29 16.88 12.98
CA MET A 639 12.98 15.94 12.14
C MET A 639 12.15 15.64 10.91
N PHE A 640 12.73 14.98 9.94
CA PHE A 640 11.98 14.48 8.81
C PHE A 640 12.26 12.98 8.62
N ASN A 641 11.26 12.29 8.09
CA ASN A 641 11.35 10.90 7.68
C ASN A 641 11.14 10.85 6.16
N SER A 642 12.02 10.20 5.43
CA SER A 642 11.81 10.05 3.99
C SER A 642 10.69 9.05 3.72
N SER A 643 9.56 9.53 3.19
CA SER A 643 8.46 8.68 2.76
C SER A 643 8.80 7.90 1.49
N CYS A 644 9.67 8.47 0.66
CA CYS A 644 10.23 7.84 -0.52
C CYS A 644 11.66 8.33 -0.72
N ALA A 645 12.63 7.45 -0.55
CA ALA A 645 14.03 7.69 -0.89
C ALA A 645 14.45 6.80 -2.07
N VAL A 646 15.34 7.33 -2.92
CA VAL A 646 16.01 6.56 -3.96
C VAL A 646 17.45 6.29 -3.57
N ALA A 647 17.91 5.06 -3.81
CA ALA A 647 19.31 4.67 -3.67
C ALA A 647 19.76 3.88 -4.91
N VAL A 648 21.05 3.90 -5.17
CA VAL A 648 21.69 3.19 -6.28
C VAL A 648 22.71 2.22 -5.71
N SER A 649 22.65 0.95 -6.11
CA SER A 649 23.61 -0.06 -5.70
C SER A 649 25.04 0.30 -6.14
N ALA A 650 26.03 0.11 -5.26
CA ALA A 650 27.44 0.27 -5.60
C ALA A 650 27.90 -0.73 -6.71
N HIS A 651 27.14 -1.79 -6.88
CA HIS A 651 27.37 -2.85 -7.90
C HIS A 651 26.32 -2.82 -9.01
N ALA A 652 25.63 -1.68 -9.21
CA ALA A 652 24.63 -1.53 -10.26
C ALA A 652 25.22 -1.81 -11.65
N THR A 653 24.39 -2.38 -12.51
CA THR A 653 24.73 -2.75 -13.90
C THR A 653 25.20 -1.53 -14.71
N ASP A 654 24.56 -0.36 -14.52
CA ASP A 654 24.93 0.91 -15.15
C ASP A 654 24.59 2.06 -14.20
N ILE A 655 25.59 2.52 -13.44
CA ILE A 655 25.44 3.58 -12.43
C ILE A 655 25.02 4.91 -13.09
N ASP A 656 25.55 5.22 -14.28
CA ASP A 656 25.20 6.47 -14.96
C ASP A 656 23.73 6.48 -15.39
N ALA A 657 23.24 5.35 -15.89
CA ALA A 657 21.82 5.17 -16.26
C ALA A 657 20.90 5.22 -15.02
N CYS A 658 21.31 4.64 -13.90
CA CYS A 658 20.59 4.80 -12.62
C CYS A 658 20.57 6.28 -12.18
N GLY A 659 21.68 7.01 -12.38
CA GLY A 659 21.77 8.44 -12.10
C GLY A 659 20.85 9.29 -12.98
N GLU A 660 20.60 8.90 -14.22
CA GLU A 660 19.58 9.53 -15.09
C GLU A 660 18.17 9.37 -14.50
N PHE A 661 17.85 8.21 -13.92
CA PHE A 661 16.58 8.00 -13.22
C PHE A 661 16.49 8.84 -11.94
N VAL A 662 17.55 8.93 -11.15
CA VAL A 662 17.61 9.82 -9.98
C VAL A 662 17.30 11.27 -10.37
N LYS A 663 17.90 11.79 -11.45
CA LYS A 663 17.62 13.14 -11.97
C LYS A 663 16.16 13.29 -12.44
N LEU A 664 15.59 12.25 -13.06
CA LEU A 664 14.20 12.26 -13.47
C LEU A 664 13.25 12.39 -12.27
N LEU A 665 13.53 11.68 -11.17
CA LEU A 665 12.75 11.79 -9.92
C LEU A 665 12.78 13.20 -9.31
N LEU A 666 13.84 13.98 -9.56
CA LEU A 666 13.97 15.37 -9.11
C LEU A 666 13.43 16.39 -10.13
N SER A 667 12.95 15.97 -11.28
CA SER A 667 12.38 16.87 -12.30
C SER A 667 11.12 17.58 -11.80
N ASP A 668 10.86 18.76 -12.33
CA ASP A 668 9.69 19.57 -11.96
C ASP A 668 8.38 18.78 -12.18
N GLU A 669 8.30 17.98 -13.23
CA GLU A 669 7.12 17.19 -13.57
C GLU A 669 6.85 16.10 -12.52
N ILE A 670 7.84 15.26 -12.22
CA ILE A 670 7.67 14.15 -11.25
C ILE A 670 7.46 14.71 -9.84
N GLN A 671 8.24 15.72 -9.43
CA GLN A 671 8.08 16.35 -8.13
C GLN A 671 6.69 17.01 -7.98
N THR A 672 6.15 17.60 -9.05
CA THR A 672 4.78 18.14 -9.03
C THR A 672 3.74 17.04 -8.90
N GLY A 673 3.88 15.90 -9.60
CA GLY A 673 3.01 14.74 -9.46
C GLY A 673 2.97 14.26 -8.01
N ILE A 674 4.14 13.99 -7.42
CA ILE A 674 4.27 13.53 -6.03
C ILE A 674 3.65 14.54 -5.04
N ALA A 675 3.92 15.84 -5.21
CA ALA A 675 3.35 16.87 -4.33
C ALA A 675 1.83 16.94 -4.40
N MET A 676 1.27 16.77 -5.60
CA MET A 676 -0.17 16.80 -5.85
C MET A 676 -0.88 15.54 -5.35
N SER A 677 -0.20 14.40 -5.24
CA SER A 677 -0.78 13.19 -4.65
C SER A 677 -1.07 13.33 -3.14
N GLY A 678 -0.43 14.31 -2.48
CA GLY A 678 -0.61 14.56 -1.05
C GLY A 678 0.02 13.49 -0.14
N MET A 679 0.88 12.63 -0.68
CA MET A 679 1.55 11.53 0.01
C MET A 679 2.95 11.93 0.48
N GLY A 680 3.12 13.14 0.97
CA GLY A 680 4.36 13.69 1.48
C GLY A 680 4.69 15.06 0.93
N PHE A 681 5.69 15.69 1.53
CA PHE A 681 6.29 16.91 1.02
C PHE A 681 7.45 16.56 0.10
N VAL A 682 7.75 17.43 -0.86
CA VAL A 682 8.76 17.20 -1.90
C VAL A 682 9.94 18.15 -1.79
N LEU A 683 11.09 17.77 -2.36
CA LEU A 683 12.28 18.62 -2.35
C LEU A 683 12.11 19.90 -3.17
N ASN A 684 11.34 19.87 -4.26
CA ASN A 684 11.15 21.01 -5.15
C ASN A 684 10.16 22.00 -4.55
N ARG A 685 10.64 23.21 -4.17
CA ARG A 685 9.85 24.25 -3.51
C ARG A 685 8.75 24.85 -4.41
N ASN A 686 8.94 24.84 -5.72
CA ASN A 686 7.89 25.29 -6.64
C ASN A 686 6.74 24.27 -6.73
N ALA A 687 7.08 22.98 -6.79
CA ALA A 687 6.09 21.90 -6.71
C ALA A 687 5.35 21.92 -5.36
N PHE A 688 6.08 22.09 -4.25
CA PHE A 688 5.49 22.28 -2.92
C PHE A 688 4.50 23.44 -2.88
N ARG A 689 4.86 24.63 -3.36
CA ARG A 689 3.97 25.80 -3.37
C ARG A 689 2.75 25.59 -4.27
N SER A 690 2.93 24.99 -5.44
CA SER A 690 1.83 24.68 -6.37
C SER A 690 0.82 23.72 -5.76
N ALA A 691 1.29 22.66 -5.08
CA ALA A 691 0.43 21.75 -4.34
C ALA A 691 -0.24 22.43 -3.14
N GLY A 692 0.48 23.36 -2.47
CA GLY A 692 -0.08 24.19 -1.40
C GLY A 692 -1.26 25.04 -1.84
N ASP A 693 -1.20 25.64 -3.05
CA ASP A 693 -2.34 26.36 -3.65
C ASP A 693 -3.56 25.46 -3.87
N GLY A 694 -3.33 24.22 -4.29
CA GLY A 694 -4.36 23.18 -4.39
C GLY A 694 -4.94 22.83 -3.02
N ALA A 695 -4.07 22.64 -2.02
CA ALA A 695 -4.46 22.32 -0.65
C ALA A 695 -5.34 23.41 -0.01
N VAL A 696 -5.04 24.69 -0.28
CA VAL A 696 -5.88 25.81 0.21
C VAL A 696 -7.30 25.70 -0.33
N LYS A 697 -7.45 25.39 -1.61
CA LYS A 697 -8.78 25.20 -2.21
C LYS A 697 -9.48 23.96 -1.63
N PHE A 698 -8.78 22.84 -1.59
CA PHE A 698 -9.29 21.56 -1.09
C PHE A 698 -9.78 21.67 0.36
N CYS A 699 -8.94 22.16 1.28
CA CYS A 699 -9.28 22.26 2.70
C CYS A 699 -10.46 23.22 2.97
N ASN A 700 -10.58 24.32 2.21
CA ASN A 700 -11.67 25.27 2.38
C ASN A 700 -12.98 24.82 1.75
N ASN A 701 -12.97 23.95 0.76
CA ASN A 701 -14.16 23.47 0.06
C ASN A 701 -14.79 22.21 0.72
N ARG A 702 -14.07 21.52 1.60
CA ARG A 702 -14.62 20.35 2.29
C ARG A 702 -15.69 20.71 3.29
N ASP A 703 -16.82 20.05 3.21
CA ASP A 703 -17.89 20.09 4.22
C ASP A 703 -17.72 18.95 5.23
N ASP A 704 -16.58 18.95 5.95
CA ASP A 704 -16.36 17.98 7.01
C ASP A 704 -17.25 18.31 8.22
N ASP A 705 -18.22 17.44 8.48
CA ASP A 705 -19.24 17.58 9.51
C ASP A 705 -18.73 17.53 10.96
N PHE A 706 -17.43 17.21 11.14
CA PHE A 706 -16.88 16.99 12.48
C PHE A 706 -16.48 18.27 13.23
N SER A 707 -16.44 19.43 12.58
CA SER A 707 -16.20 20.69 13.28
C SER A 707 -17.21 21.76 12.90
N SER A 708 -18.08 22.08 13.83
CA SER A 708 -19.01 23.25 13.74
C SER A 708 -18.29 24.60 13.57
N ASN A 709 -16.98 24.63 13.54
CA ASN A 709 -16.12 25.81 13.53
C ASN A 709 -14.95 25.69 12.56
N LYS A 710 -15.22 25.75 11.26
CA LYS A 710 -14.16 25.74 10.23
C LYS A 710 -13.23 26.94 10.38
N ILE A 711 -11.92 26.67 10.42
CA ILE A 711 -10.92 27.71 10.23
C ILE A 711 -10.62 27.84 8.73
N LYS A 712 -10.24 29.04 8.32
CA LYS A 712 -9.81 29.27 6.95
C LYS A 712 -8.35 28.86 6.79
N PHE A 713 -8.07 27.95 5.85
CA PHE A 713 -6.73 27.63 5.41
C PHE A 713 -6.27 28.64 4.36
N THR A 714 -5.07 29.13 4.43
CA THR A 714 -4.62 30.28 3.63
C THR A 714 -3.20 30.02 3.08
N ILE A 715 -2.80 30.85 2.11
CA ILE A 715 -1.42 30.83 1.60
C ILE A 715 -0.37 31.16 2.68
N ASN A 716 -0.75 31.92 3.71
CA ASN A 716 0.13 32.17 4.85
C ASN A 716 0.42 30.90 5.65
N ASP A 717 -0.51 29.95 5.69
CA ASP A 717 -0.31 28.65 6.34
C ASP A 717 0.67 27.80 5.53
N ILE A 718 0.62 27.87 4.19
CA ILE A 718 1.60 27.23 3.32
C ILE A 718 2.99 27.85 3.51
N ASN A 719 3.10 29.18 3.60
CA ASN A 719 4.36 29.85 3.88
C ASN A 719 4.90 29.50 5.28
N ASN A 720 4.03 29.34 6.27
CA ASN A 720 4.43 28.88 7.60
C ASN A 720 4.95 27.44 7.56
N LEU A 721 4.24 26.55 6.87
CA LEU A 721 4.68 25.16 6.67
C LEU A 721 6.02 25.08 5.94
N GLU A 722 6.25 25.93 4.92
CA GLU A 722 7.54 26.06 4.24
C GLU A 722 8.65 26.46 5.21
N ASN A 723 8.40 27.41 6.11
CA ASN A 723 9.36 27.81 7.15
C ASN A 723 9.64 26.70 8.17
N ILE A 724 8.61 25.89 8.51
CA ILE A 724 8.78 24.70 9.37
C ILE A 724 9.69 23.70 8.67
N ILE A 725 9.48 23.40 7.38
CA ILE A 725 10.36 22.52 6.59
C ILE A 725 11.80 23.05 6.60
N LEU A 726 12.00 24.35 6.41
CA LEU A 726 13.33 24.97 6.45
C LEU A 726 14.00 24.88 7.83
N SER A 727 13.25 24.67 8.91
CA SER A 727 13.78 24.43 10.26
C SER A 727 14.07 22.97 10.57
N CYS A 728 13.69 22.02 9.71
CA CYS A 728 14.03 20.62 9.89
C CYS A 728 15.54 20.41 9.88
N SER A 729 16.03 19.62 10.84
CA SER A 729 17.45 19.41 11.07
C SER A 729 17.99 18.17 10.39
N ASN A 730 17.51 16.99 10.81
CA ASN A 730 18.08 15.72 10.44
C ASN A 730 16.98 14.74 9.94
N MET A 731 17.38 13.80 9.11
CA MET A 731 16.57 12.63 8.80
C MET A 731 16.54 11.70 10.02
N ILE A 732 15.39 11.12 10.31
CA ILE A 732 15.30 10.02 11.28
C ILE A 732 15.98 8.80 10.66
N ASN A 733 17.00 8.29 11.31
CA ASN A 733 17.70 7.06 10.91
C ASN A 733 17.31 5.94 11.86
N GLU A 734 16.88 4.82 11.30
CA GLU A 734 16.52 3.64 12.09
C GLU A 734 17.46 2.48 11.74
N ASP A 735 18.25 2.04 12.72
CA ASP A 735 18.97 0.76 12.63
C ASP A 735 18.16 -0.33 13.33
N MET A 736 17.54 -1.20 12.54
CA MET A 736 16.59 -2.19 13.03
C MET A 736 17.19 -3.13 14.08
N GLU A 737 18.43 -3.60 13.88
CA GLU A 737 19.10 -4.51 14.82
C GLU A 737 19.53 -3.79 16.09
N ILE A 738 20.01 -2.55 15.98
CA ILE A 738 20.37 -1.74 17.15
C ILE A 738 19.11 -1.39 17.93
N ASN A 739 18.00 -1.06 17.27
CA ASN A 739 16.73 -0.82 17.95
C ASN A 739 16.24 -2.05 18.73
N VAL A 740 16.33 -3.25 18.14
CA VAL A 740 16.01 -4.50 18.87
C VAL A 740 16.88 -4.65 20.10
N ILE A 741 18.19 -4.43 20.00
CA ILE A 741 19.12 -4.50 21.14
C ILE A 741 18.71 -3.52 22.25
N LEU A 742 18.38 -2.28 21.89
CA LEU A 742 17.98 -1.27 22.88
C LEU A 742 16.64 -1.60 23.53
N ILE A 743 15.66 -2.07 22.76
CA ILE A 743 14.34 -2.50 23.26
C ILE A 743 14.49 -3.70 24.24
N GLU A 744 15.42 -4.62 23.99
CA GLU A 744 15.66 -5.77 24.86
C GLU A 744 16.44 -5.43 26.13
N GLU A 745 17.45 -4.57 26.05
CA GLU A 745 18.39 -4.34 27.16
C GLU A 745 17.99 -3.18 28.08
N MET A 746 17.46 -2.06 27.52
CA MET A 746 17.18 -0.86 28.31
C MET A 746 16.08 -1.04 29.37
N PRO A 747 15.06 -1.88 29.22
CA PRO A 747 14.05 -2.11 30.27
C PRO A 747 14.67 -2.58 31.60
N ALA A 748 15.75 -3.30 31.57
CA ALA A 748 16.44 -3.74 32.82
C ALA A 748 16.94 -2.55 33.68
N TYR A 749 17.31 -1.43 33.03
CA TYR A 749 17.64 -0.19 33.71
C TYR A 749 16.37 0.57 34.15
N PHE A 750 15.38 0.70 33.30
CA PHE A 750 14.16 1.42 33.60
C PHE A 750 13.41 0.83 34.80
N LEU A 751 13.35 -0.50 34.88
CA LEU A 751 12.76 -1.24 36.01
C LEU A 751 13.67 -1.37 37.25
N GLY A 752 14.86 -0.76 37.22
CA GLY A 752 15.80 -0.81 38.34
C GLY A 752 16.43 -2.18 38.63
N GLN A 753 16.38 -3.10 37.66
CA GLN A 753 16.96 -4.46 37.81
C GLN A 753 18.47 -4.45 37.62
N LYS A 754 19.00 -3.52 36.83
CA LYS A 754 20.43 -3.31 36.57
C LYS A 754 20.77 -1.82 36.67
N ASP A 755 22.02 -1.50 37.02
CA ASP A 755 22.53 -0.13 36.85
C ASP A 755 22.77 0.19 35.37
N LEU A 756 22.78 1.50 35.03
CA LEU A 756 22.90 1.97 33.65
C LEU A 756 24.21 1.49 33.01
N ASN A 757 25.35 1.55 33.72
CA ASN A 757 26.64 1.15 33.17
C ASN A 757 26.66 -0.34 32.78
N SER A 758 25.98 -1.18 33.56
CA SER A 758 25.87 -2.62 33.28
C SER A 758 25.05 -2.88 32.01
N VAL A 759 23.97 -2.12 31.80
CA VAL A 759 23.14 -2.21 30.58
C VAL A 759 23.88 -1.66 29.37
N ILE A 760 24.47 -0.46 29.48
CA ILE A 760 25.25 0.17 28.41
C ILE A 760 26.35 -0.78 27.91
N ARG A 761 27.10 -1.43 28.80
CA ARG A 761 28.14 -2.35 28.40
C ARG A 761 27.62 -3.48 27.51
N ILE A 762 26.46 -4.06 27.86
CA ILE A 762 25.86 -5.16 27.08
C ILE A 762 25.32 -4.64 25.75
N ALA A 763 24.57 -3.56 25.79
CA ALA A 763 23.98 -2.97 24.58
C ALA A 763 25.07 -2.52 23.60
N GLN A 764 26.12 -1.85 24.09
CA GLN A 764 27.24 -1.40 23.25
C GLN A 764 28.02 -2.56 22.63
N ASP A 765 28.35 -3.61 23.44
CA ASP A 765 29.07 -4.79 22.94
C ASP A 765 28.25 -5.50 21.84
N ARG A 766 26.92 -5.63 22.03
CA ARG A 766 26.00 -6.20 21.02
C ARG A 766 25.92 -5.33 19.77
N ALA A 767 25.69 -4.02 19.93
CA ALA A 767 25.57 -3.08 18.82
C ALA A 767 26.87 -2.97 18.01
N GLN A 768 28.06 -2.90 18.70
CA GLN A 768 29.35 -2.89 18.01
C GLN A 768 29.56 -4.17 17.19
N LYS A 769 29.18 -5.33 17.75
CA LYS A 769 29.30 -6.59 17.02
C LYS A 769 28.44 -6.57 15.73
N VAL A 770 27.24 -6.01 15.77
CA VAL A 770 26.39 -5.83 14.58
C VAL A 770 27.10 -4.98 13.53
N LEU A 771 27.71 -3.85 13.94
CA LEU A 771 28.45 -2.99 13.00
C LEU A 771 29.71 -3.69 12.46
N ASP A 772 30.45 -4.43 13.31
CA ASP A 772 31.65 -5.16 12.89
C ASP A 772 31.32 -6.30 11.89
N GLU A 773 30.12 -6.91 11.97
CA GLU A 773 29.67 -7.96 11.05
C GLU A 773 29.26 -7.39 9.68
N ARG A 774 28.94 -6.12 9.62
CA ARG A 774 28.56 -5.41 8.37
C ARG A 774 29.79 -4.85 7.60
N GLY A 775 30.96 -4.71 8.22
CA GLY A 775 32.23 -4.27 7.61
C GLY A 775 32.70 -2.93 8.12
#